data_23936b656310eb58e7b7a0c8562001ea
#
_entry.id   23936b656310eb58e7b7a0c8562001ea
#
_cell.length_a   1.000
_cell.length_b   1.000
_cell.length_c   1.000
_cell.angle_alpha   90.00
_cell.angle_beta   90.00
_cell.angle_gamma   90.00
#
_symmetry.space_group_name_H-M   'P 1'
#
loop_
_entity.id
_entity.type
_entity.pdbx_description
1 polymer ?
#
loop_
_entity_poly.entity_id
_entity_poly.type
_entity_poly.pdbx_seq_one_letter_code
_entity_poly.pdbx_strand_id
1 'polypeptide(L)'
;MTDSNSRLRLSVIGVIIGALFCGLLARLWFLQIGSSNSYAAQTQANRIRTITEPGYRGEIFDRNGIPIVQNALVNSIEISRGLPLSQLKVTVKSLAKLLNTPETQIWKQVNNPRLTAYQPIPIAWPSGTSGSTTVPTTAPSGSTPVPTTVPSGSTTVPSGSTTVPYDGLVYIKERPEQFPGVIATQRSVRKYLFASTTPTPPGGIPSYASQLLGYVGAVNGQDLKLHKGEGYNGDDVIGKDGIEQVFESELRGTPHTRKLEVDSRGRIVRVISDTPAKTGNDLKLTMDVNIQKVAEDSLQQGILQVRGMRDNAFKNQLKNFAAPGGSAIVLDARDGSVVAMASNPTFDVTKFTSGVPVDEFKTLTDPASNFPLLNRATQGLYPPGSTFKLITAIAALEHGEAIPGTAGYNFVDNGCVSFGNPPTQFCNAGKTPHGNVDLPHAIEVSSDVYFYNLGFKFWRTLQGNSKTNPPTPPDAKNGYGIQTVARQFGFGRSTAVGLPQEASGRIPDQAFKQAINKQDPNPFTREWLPGDSANVATGQGDVLVTPLQLARAYATFANGGTLTSPRLASEVLAPGDHTTIVRDLPVQQDAKINLKPDVRATILSGLSGAVNASDGTAKAAFNGYTGPPLVGKTGTAQQPPPQEDTAWFVGIINPDSTDPKQPQYVVVVNVEQAGFGGTVAAPIARRIIDALNGNLNPAPVHVAQPQND
;
A
#
# COMPACT_ATOMS: atom_id res chain seq x y z
N MET A 1 -62.34 63.75 -41.72
CA MET A 1 -62.00 62.28 -41.69
C MET A 1 -60.74 62.00 -40.82
N THR A 2 -60.60 62.66 -39.67
CA THR A 2 -59.33 62.50 -38.87
C THR A 2 -59.56 62.00 -37.41
N ASP A 3 -60.79 61.64 -37.06
CA ASP A 3 -61.10 61.34 -35.63
C ASP A 3 -61.21 59.80 -35.35
N SER A 4 -61.35 58.93 -36.34
CA SER A 4 -61.47 57.49 -36.12
C SER A 4 -60.13 56.79 -35.91
N ASN A 5 -59.03 57.29 -36.50
CA ASN A 5 -57.70 56.72 -36.40
C ASN A 5 -57.03 56.96 -35.04
N SER A 6 -57.32 58.09 -34.38
CA SER A 6 -56.80 58.41 -33.05
C SER A 6 -57.44 57.58 -31.94
N ARG A 7 -58.74 57.28 -32.06
CA ARG A 7 -59.45 56.41 -31.10
C ARG A 7 -58.99 54.95 -31.24
N LEU A 8 -58.74 54.48 -32.45
CA LEU A 8 -58.21 53.14 -32.68
C LEU A 8 -56.79 52.98 -32.10
N ARG A 9 -55.93 53.98 -32.30
CA ARG A 9 -54.55 53.99 -31.71
C ARG A 9 -54.58 54.06 -30.20
N LEU A 10 -55.41 54.83 -29.56
CA LEU A 10 -55.64 54.89 -28.12
C LEU A 10 -56.16 53.57 -27.58
N SER A 11 -57.08 52.91 -28.27
CA SER A 11 -57.59 51.58 -27.87
C SER A 11 -56.51 50.51 -27.95
N VAL A 12 -55.69 50.48 -29.03
CA VAL A 12 -54.56 49.57 -29.15
C VAL A 12 -53.50 49.74 -28.06
N ILE A 13 -53.15 51.03 -27.76
CA ILE A 13 -52.24 51.35 -26.67
C ILE A 13 -52.82 50.89 -25.33
N GLY A 14 -54.12 51.13 -25.10
CA GLY A 14 -54.83 50.69 -23.90
C GLY A 14 -54.81 49.16 -23.72
N VAL A 15 -55.01 48.42 -24.80
CA VAL A 15 -54.94 46.95 -24.78
C VAL A 15 -53.50 46.46 -24.48
N ILE A 16 -52.49 47.08 -25.10
CA ILE A 16 -51.07 46.75 -24.82
C ILE A 16 -50.70 47.04 -23.36
N ILE A 17 -51.07 48.18 -22.85
CA ILE A 17 -50.85 48.53 -21.44
C ILE A 17 -51.58 47.58 -20.50
N GLY A 18 -52.82 47.25 -20.80
CA GLY A 18 -53.59 46.27 -20.05
C GLY A 18 -52.97 44.87 -20.04
N ALA A 19 -52.50 44.41 -21.21
CA ALA A 19 -51.78 43.12 -21.33
C ALA A 19 -50.46 43.11 -20.53
N LEU A 20 -49.68 44.19 -20.57
CA LEU A 20 -48.46 44.32 -19.77
C LEU A 20 -48.77 44.33 -18.27
N PHE A 21 -49.84 45.02 -17.84
CA PHE A 21 -50.28 45.04 -16.43
C PHE A 21 -50.75 43.65 -15.97
N CYS A 22 -51.53 42.94 -16.80
CA CYS A 22 -51.93 41.57 -16.52
C CYS A 22 -50.73 40.62 -16.44
N GLY A 23 -49.73 40.76 -17.32
CA GLY A 23 -48.47 40.04 -17.25
C GLY A 23 -47.67 40.29 -15.98
N LEU A 24 -47.59 41.54 -15.56
CA LEU A 24 -46.95 41.93 -14.28
C LEU A 24 -47.71 41.38 -13.07
N LEU A 25 -49.06 41.47 -13.07
CA LEU A 25 -49.88 40.90 -11.99
C LEU A 25 -49.76 39.37 -11.93
N ALA A 26 -49.79 38.71 -13.07
CA ALA A 26 -49.59 37.26 -13.16
C ALA A 26 -48.19 36.84 -12.64
N ARG A 27 -47.17 37.60 -13.02
CA ARG A 27 -45.81 37.38 -12.51
C ARG A 27 -45.69 37.66 -11.00
N LEU A 28 -46.35 38.69 -10.53
CA LEU A 28 -46.37 39.03 -9.07
C LEU A 28 -47.08 37.92 -8.28
N TRP A 29 -48.24 37.46 -8.79
CA TRP A 29 -48.97 36.32 -8.23
C TRP A 29 -48.14 35.04 -8.19
N PHE A 30 -47.45 34.71 -9.30
CA PHE A 30 -46.53 33.54 -9.38
C PHE A 30 -45.40 33.63 -8.38
N LEU A 31 -44.79 34.84 -8.23
CA LEU A 31 -43.70 35.05 -7.26
C LEU A 31 -44.15 34.99 -5.82
N GLN A 32 -45.36 35.54 -5.51
CA GLN A 32 -45.86 35.62 -4.14
C GLN A 32 -46.60 34.37 -3.67
N ILE A 33 -47.25 33.64 -4.55
CA ILE A 33 -48.06 32.47 -4.19
C ILE A 33 -47.46 31.18 -4.77
N GLY A 34 -47.17 31.14 -6.07
CA GLY A 34 -46.72 29.91 -6.74
C GLY A 34 -45.29 29.49 -6.36
N SER A 35 -44.40 30.44 -6.06
CA SER A 35 -42.99 30.16 -5.74
C SER A 35 -42.58 30.66 -4.34
N SER A 36 -43.51 31.13 -3.53
CA SER A 36 -43.24 31.69 -2.18
C SER A 36 -42.52 30.69 -1.29
N ASN A 37 -42.90 29.41 -1.32
CA ASN A 37 -42.27 28.36 -0.52
C ASN A 37 -40.81 28.06 -0.96
N SER A 38 -40.52 28.17 -2.24
CA SER A 38 -39.15 27.97 -2.74
C SER A 38 -38.25 29.16 -2.42
N TYR A 39 -38.75 30.38 -2.49
CA TYR A 39 -38.00 31.58 -2.09
C TYR A 39 -37.88 31.70 -0.58
N ALA A 40 -38.88 31.28 0.19
CA ALA A 40 -38.78 31.21 1.66
C ALA A 40 -37.74 30.18 2.09
N ALA A 41 -37.68 29.00 1.43
CA ALA A 41 -36.67 28.00 1.68
C ALA A 41 -35.25 28.48 1.31
N GLN A 42 -35.08 29.18 0.18
CA GLN A 42 -33.79 29.78 -0.20
C GLN A 42 -33.38 30.91 0.77
N THR A 43 -34.33 31.73 1.26
CA THR A 43 -34.06 32.78 2.22
C THR A 43 -33.65 32.19 3.58
N GLN A 44 -34.28 31.11 4.02
CA GLN A 44 -33.86 30.36 5.21
C GLN A 44 -32.52 29.69 5.03
N ALA A 45 -32.26 29.05 3.87
CA ALA A 45 -30.98 28.46 3.58
C ALA A 45 -29.82 29.47 3.58
N ASN A 46 -30.08 30.71 3.13
CA ASN A 46 -29.10 31.79 3.17
C ASN A 46 -28.83 32.35 4.58
N ARG A 47 -29.72 32.11 5.53
CA ARG A 47 -29.58 32.53 6.95
C ARG A 47 -28.89 31.48 7.81
N ILE A 48 -28.82 30.21 7.34
CA ILE A 48 -28.21 29.12 8.11
C ILE A 48 -26.80 28.89 7.58
N ARG A 49 -25.82 29.07 8.45
CA ARG A 49 -24.44 28.64 8.20
C ARG A 49 -24.11 27.40 9.01
N THR A 50 -23.63 26.39 8.35
CA THR A 50 -23.06 25.21 9.00
C THR A 50 -21.54 25.38 9.05
N ILE A 51 -21.00 25.39 10.26
CA ILE A 51 -19.55 25.33 10.51
C ILE A 51 -19.26 23.90 10.90
N THR A 52 -18.32 23.29 10.20
CA THR A 52 -17.88 21.91 10.45
C THR A 52 -16.38 21.94 10.78
N GLU A 53 -16.02 21.41 11.94
CA GLU A 53 -14.64 21.25 12.37
C GLU A 53 -14.33 19.75 12.45
N PRO A 54 -13.28 19.24 11.79
CA PRO A 54 -12.96 17.80 11.77
C PRO A 54 -12.75 17.26 13.20
N GLY A 55 -13.24 16.06 13.48
CA GLY A 55 -12.88 15.32 14.68
C GLY A 55 -11.41 14.88 14.63
N TYR A 56 -10.86 14.55 15.79
CA TYR A 56 -9.54 13.91 15.82
C TYR A 56 -9.62 12.51 15.21
N ARG A 57 -8.63 12.19 14.42
CA ARG A 57 -8.51 10.86 13.82
C ARG A 57 -7.98 9.88 14.87
N GLY A 58 -8.47 8.63 14.90
CA GLY A 58 -7.98 7.58 15.78
C GLY A 58 -6.48 7.31 15.62
N GLU A 59 -5.82 6.86 16.65
CA GLU A 59 -4.39 6.51 16.65
C GLU A 59 -4.17 5.08 16.15
N ILE A 60 -2.95 4.78 15.71
CA ILE A 60 -2.58 3.45 15.23
C ILE A 60 -1.43 2.90 16.08
N PHE A 61 -1.62 1.69 16.60
CA PHE A 61 -0.68 0.99 17.45
C PHE A 61 -0.18 -0.30 16.77
N ASP A 62 1.02 -0.72 17.10
CA ASP A 62 1.51 -2.05 16.73
C ASP A 62 0.85 -3.14 17.58
N ARG A 63 1.19 -4.40 17.30
CA ARG A 63 0.66 -5.56 18.04
C ARG A 63 0.98 -5.54 19.56
N ASN A 64 2.03 -4.85 19.96
CA ASN A 64 2.53 -4.74 21.33
C ASN A 64 2.00 -3.48 22.05
N GLY A 65 1.16 -2.68 21.38
CA GLY A 65 0.64 -1.42 21.90
C GLY A 65 1.61 -0.24 21.77
N ILE A 66 2.65 -0.36 20.94
CA ILE A 66 3.54 0.75 20.63
C ILE A 66 2.85 1.68 19.65
N PRO A 67 2.71 2.98 19.95
CA PRO A 67 2.10 3.92 19.02
C PRO A 67 2.96 4.09 17.77
N ILE A 68 2.32 4.02 16.60
CA ILE A 68 2.96 4.16 15.29
C ILE A 68 2.54 5.47 14.63
N VAL A 69 1.24 5.78 14.68
CA VAL A 69 0.68 7.00 14.10
C VAL A 69 -0.22 7.66 15.12
N GLN A 70 0.07 8.91 15.41
CA GLN A 70 -0.66 9.75 16.36
C GLN A 70 -1.12 11.05 15.71
N ASN A 71 -1.82 11.86 16.48
CA ASN A 71 -2.17 13.20 16.08
C ASN A 71 -1.26 14.22 16.80
N ALA A 72 -0.84 15.23 16.07
CA ALA A 72 -0.13 16.38 16.63
C ALA A 72 -0.94 17.65 16.36
N LEU A 73 -1.10 18.49 17.38
CA LEU A 73 -1.67 19.83 17.20
C LEU A 73 -0.58 20.75 16.67
N VAL A 74 -0.82 21.33 15.52
CA VAL A 74 0.07 22.31 14.89
C VAL A 74 -0.65 23.65 14.74
N ASN A 75 0.06 24.73 14.97
CA ASN A 75 -0.47 26.07 14.71
C ASN A 75 -0.53 26.30 13.20
N SER A 76 -1.67 26.77 12.71
CA SER A 76 -1.96 27.01 11.30
C SER A 76 -2.44 28.44 11.08
N ILE A 77 -1.99 29.04 9.98
CA ILE A 77 -2.50 30.30 9.47
C ILE A 77 -3.16 30.03 8.13
N GLU A 78 -4.38 30.50 7.98
CA GLU A 78 -5.14 30.36 6.74
C GLU A 78 -5.74 31.72 6.35
N ILE A 79 -5.84 32.01 5.06
CA ILE A 79 -6.54 33.17 4.55
C ILE A 79 -7.93 32.74 4.09
N SER A 80 -8.97 33.33 4.65
CA SER A 80 -10.36 33.10 4.26
C SER A 80 -10.58 33.53 2.81
N ARG A 81 -11.26 32.67 2.02
CA ARG A 81 -11.65 33.02 0.65
C ARG A 81 -12.86 34.02 0.68
N GLY A 82 -12.92 34.82 -0.38
CA GLY A 82 -13.99 35.84 -0.49
C GLY A 82 -13.68 37.19 0.14
N LEU A 83 -12.45 37.40 0.61
CA LEU A 83 -11.98 38.72 1.01
C LEU A 83 -11.97 39.70 -0.18
N PRO A 84 -12.42 40.95 0.02
CA PRO A 84 -12.21 42.01 -0.97
C PRO A 84 -10.72 42.16 -1.29
N LEU A 85 -10.38 42.40 -2.56
CA LEU A 85 -8.99 42.50 -3.01
C LEU A 85 -8.17 43.53 -2.22
N SER A 86 -8.81 44.63 -1.77
CA SER A 86 -8.18 45.62 -0.91
C SER A 86 -7.74 45.07 0.44
N GLN A 87 -8.57 44.27 1.09
CA GLN A 87 -8.25 43.62 2.37
C GLN A 87 -7.22 42.50 2.16
N LEU A 88 -7.35 41.69 1.10
CA LEU A 88 -6.41 40.65 0.77
C LEU A 88 -4.99 41.18 0.54
N LYS A 89 -4.84 42.35 -0.10
CA LYS A 89 -3.53 43.02 -0.27
C LYS A 89 -2.93 43.42 1.09
N VAL A 90 -3.74 43.96 2.01
CA VAL A 90 -3.28 44.27 3.38
C VAL A 90 -2.81 43.03 4.09
N THR A 91 -3.63 41.97 4.06
CA THR A 91 -3.32 40.69 4.68
C THR A 91 -2.02 40.07 4.14
N VAL A 92 -1.86 40.00 2.82
CA VAL A 92 -0.65 39.44 2.20
C VAL A 92 0.59 40.25 2.60
N LYS A 93 0.51 41.57 2.59
CA LYS A 93 1.60 42.47 3.02
C LYS A 93 1.99 42.25 4.48
N SER A 94 0.97 42.17 5.37
CA SER A 94 1.20 41.95 6.81
C SER A 94 1.79 40.57 7.08
N LEU A 95 1.27 39.54 6.43
CA LEU A 95 1.83 38.19 6.52
C LEU A 95 3.24 38.10 5.94
N ALA A 96 3.52 38.74 4.83
CA ALA A 96 4.86 38.78 4.23
C ALA A 96 5.91 39.34 5.21
N LYS A 97 5.54 40.43 5.91
CA LYS A 97 6.38 41.04 6.95
C LYS A 97 6.55 40.10 8.16
N LEU A 98 5.45 39.52 8.67
CA LEU A 98 5.48 38.64 9.84
C LEU A 98 6.27 37.36 9.56
N LEU A 99 6.09 36.78 8.38
CA LEU A 99 6.70 35.51 7.96
C LEU A 99 8.11 35.69 7.38
N ASN A 100 8.59 36.91 7.23
CA ASN A 100 9.82 37.24 6.54
C ASN A 100 9.89 36.55 5.14
N THR A 101 8.77 36.58 4.42
CA THR A 101 8.59 35.89 3.14
C THR A 101 8.18 36.90 2.07
N PRO A 102 8.71 36.81 0.83
CA PRO A 102 8.32 37.71 -0.25
C PRO A 102 6.79 37.66 -0.52
N GLU A 103 6.15 38.79 -0.71
CA GLU A 103 4.71 38.88 -1.05
C GLU A 103 4.37 38.02 -2.27
N THR A 104 5.27 37.95 -3.26
CA THR A 104 5.09 37.14 -4.46
C THR A 104 4.92 35.65 -4.16
N GLN A 105 5.58 35.14 -3.13
CA GLN A 105 5.46 33.75 -2.71
C GLN A 105 4.09 33.50 -2.05
N ILE A 106 3.61 34.41 -1.22
CA ILE A 106 2.27 34.32 -0.60
C ILE A 106 1.20 34.45 -1.68
N TRP A 107 1.37 35.38 -2.66
CA TRP A 107 0.46 35.50 -3.80
C TRP A 107 0.40 34.22 -4.64
N LYS A 108 1.52 33.51 -4.80
CA LYS A 108 1.54 32.19 -5.48
C LYS A 108 0.70 31.16 -4.73
N GLN A 109 0.71 31.17 -3.41
CA GLN A 109 -0.14 30.30 -2.60
C GLN A 109 -1.62 30.70 -2.70
N VAL A 110 -1.92 32.00 -2.61
CA VAL A 110 -3.28 32.56 -2.76
C VAL A 110 -3.91 32.18 -4.10
N ASN A 111 -3.13 32.27 -5.16
CA ASN A 111 -3.58 31.98 -6.54
C ASN A 111 -3.37 30.55 -6.96
N ASN A 112 -3.16 29.62 -6.02
CA ASN A 112 -2.99 28.21 -6.33
C ASN A 112 -4.28 27.63 -6.94
N PRO A 113 -4.27 27.22 -8.24
CA PRO A 113 -5.46 26.73 -8.93
C PRO A 113 -5.97 25.37 -8.42
N ARG A 114 -5.19 24.71 -7.57
CA ARG A 114 -5.55 23.42 -6.99
C ARG A 114 -6.46 23.53 -5.77
N LEU A 115 -6.47 24.70 -5.13
CA LEU A 115 -7.37 24.95 -4.00
C LEU A 115 -8.76 25.23 -4.53
N THR A 116 -9.78 24.57 -3.98
CA THR A 116 -11.18 24.84 -4.35
C THR A 116 -11.61 26.26 -3.99
N ALA A 117 -12.66 26.76 -4.66
CA ALA A 117 -13.12 28.14 -4.46
C ALA A 117 -13.59 28.47 -3.04
N TYR A 118 -13.80 27.47 -2.21
CA TYR A 118 -14.37 27.60 -0.86
C TYR A 118 -13.39 27.23 0.25
N GLN A 119 -12.24 26.67 -0.08
CA GLN A 119 -11.26 26.30 0.94
C GLN A 119 -10.46 27.51 1.41
N PRO A 120 -10.25 27.69 2.74
CA PRO A 120 -9.27 28.62 3.25
C PRO A 120 -7.89 28.32 2.64
N ILE A 121 -7.12 29.36 2.44
CA ILE A 121 -5.80 29.25 1.79
C ILE A 121 -4.76 29.04 2.88
N PRO A 122 -4.16 27.82 3.00
CA PRO A 122 -3.11 27.60 3.99
C PRO A 122 -1.86 28.39 3.61
N ILE A 123 -1.29 29.12 4.57
CA ILE A 123 -0.05 29.87 4.38
C ILE A 123 1.08 29.12 5.09
N ALA A 124 2.04 28.67 4.28
CA ALA A 124 3.22 27.98 4.79
C ALA A 124 4.13 28.93 5.56
N TRP A 125 4.58 28.50 6.74
CA TRP A 125 5.63 29.18 7.48
C TRP A 125 6.98 28.84 6.87
N PRO A 126 7.91 29.79 6.63
CA PRO A 126 9.21 29.51 6.06
C PRO A 126 10.01 28.59 6.97
N SER A 127 10.53 27.49 6.41
CA SER A 127 11.45 26.61 7.09
C SER A 127 12.82 27.28 7.21
N GLY A 128 13.37 27.36 8.42
CA GLY A 128 14.76 27.80 8.61
C GLY A 128 14.99 28.95 9.58
N THR A 129 13.98 29.48 10.22
CA THR A 129 14.15 30.42 11.34
C THR A 129 14.05 29.69 12.70
N SER A 130 14.97 28.78 12.99
CA SER A 130 15.36 28.51 14.36
C SER A 130 16.26 29.64 14.83
N GLY A 131 15.77 30.85 14.76
CA GLY A 131 16.39 32.05 15.29
C GLY A 131 15.32 32.73 16.10
N SER A 132 15.61 32.96 17.38
CA SER A 132 14.91 33.88 18.25
C SER A 132 14.54 35.14 17.47
N THR A 133 13.34 35.18 16.87
CA THR A 133 12.75 36.45 16.44
C THR A 133 12.30 37.13 17.72
N THR A 134 13.13 37.99 18.26
CA THR A 134 12.71 39.01 19.22
C THR A 134 11.60 39.83 18.57
N VAL A 135 10.37 39.51 18.93
CA VAL A 135 9.22 40.39 18.69
C VAL A 135 9.56 41.69 19.37
N PRO A 136 9.45 42.87 18.70
CA PRO A 136 9.70 44.13 19.37
C PRO A 136 8.72 44.29 20.56
N THR A 137 9.22 44.03 21.74
CA THR A 137 8.48 44.31 22.98
C THR A 137 8.51 45.81 23.25
N THR A 138 7.51 46.55 22.72
CA THR A 138 7.09 47.79 23.32
C THR A 138 5.80 47.53 24.06
N ALA A 139 5.92 46.92 25.24
CA ALA A 139 4.83 46.92 26.22
C ALA A 139 5.09 48.01 27.24
N PRO A 140 4.04 48.79 27.68
CA PRO A 140 4.19 49.69 28.80
C PRO A 140 4.38 48.89 30.09
N SER A 141 5.34 49.35 30.87
CA SER A 141 5.70 48.79 32.17
C SER A 141 4.52 48.77 33.14
N GLY A 142 4.28 47.61 33.72
CA GLY A 142 3.46 47.49 34.92
C GLY A 142 2.57 46.26 34.99
N SER A 143 3.11 45.10 35.24
CA SER A 143 2.46 44.01 35.99
C SER A 143 3.47 42.90 36.30
N THR A 144 3.43 42.42 37.52
CA THR A 144 4.30 41.42 38.17
C THR A 144 4.26 40.07 37.49
N PRO A 145 5.40 39.31 37.38
CA PRO A 145 5.44 38.03 36.74
C PRO A 145 4.97 36.89 37.65
N VAL A 146 4.10 36.05 37.14
CA VAL A 146 3.79 34.73 37.69
C VAL A 146 4.73 33.73 37.03
N PRO A 147 5.49 32.89 37.78
CA PRO A 147 6.38 31.91 37.16
C PRO A 147 5.61 30.66 36.75
N THR A 148 5.53 30.39 35.45
CA THR A 148 5.17 29.08 34.91
C THR A 148 6.36 28.51 34.16
N THR A 149 7.06 27.61 34.79
CA THR A 149 8.07 26.74 34.16
C THR A 149 7.37 25.71 33.29
N VAL A 150 7.49 25.88 31.96
CA VAL A 150 7.13 24.87 30.96
C VAL A 150 8.44 24.28 30.44
N PRO A 151 8.60 22.94 30.36
CA PRO A 151 9.83 22.34 29.88
C PRO A 151 10.05 22.65 28.38
N SER A 152 11.22 23.21 28.06
CA SER A 152 11.70 23.40 26.68
C SER A 152 11.95 22.06 26.00
N GLY A 153 10.96 21.52 25.29
CA GLY A 153 11.16 20.49 24.31
C GLY A 153 11.48 21.13 22.96
N SER A 154 12.73 21.09 22.54
CA SER A 154 13.15 21.52 21.18
C SER A 154 12.52 20.60 20.13
N THR A 155 11.42 21.03 19.51
CA THR A 155 10.86 20.39 18.33
C THR A 155 11.41 21.08 17.09
N THR A 156 12.37 20.45 16.42
CA THR A 156 12.78 20.83 15.06
C THR A 156 11.64 20.49 14.10
N VAL A 157 11.12 21.52 13.46
CA VAL A 157 10.03 21.41 12.48
C VAL A 157 10.60 21.05 11.11
N PRO A 158 10.09 20.01 10.40
CA PRO A 158 10.55 19.63 9.06
C PRO A 158 10.34 20.75 8.03
N SER A 159 11.25 20.81 7.05
CA SER A 159 11.22 21.77 5.93
C SER A 159 9.90 21.64 5.14
N GLY A 160 9.17 22.76 4.99
CA GLY A 160 7.88 22.81 4.27
C GLY A 160 6.63 22.76 5.15
N SER A 161 6.78 22.73 6.46
CA SER A 161 5.67 22.69 7.43
C SER A 161 4.84 23.97 7.44
N THR A 162 3.50 23.82 7.44
CA THR A 162 2.53 24.90 7.64
C THR A 162 2.42 25.32 9.12
N THR A 163 3.34 24.88 10.00
CA THR A 163 3.31 25.16 11.43
C THR A 163 3.83 26.55 11.73
N VAL A 164 3.14 27.25 12.61
CA VAL A 164 3.45 28.63 13.04
C VAL A 164 3.92 28.58 14.50
N PRO A 165 4.97 29.34 14.90
CA PRO A 165 5.31 29.50 16.29
C PRO A 165 4.12 30.01 17.09
N TYR A 166 3.99 29.59 18.35
CA TYR A 166 2.87 29.99 19.21
C TYR A 166 2.75 31.52 19.33
N ASP A 167 3.90 32.20 19.46
CA ASP A 167 3.94 33.67 19.55
C ASP A 167 3.40 34.36 18.28
N GLY A 168 3.65 33.78 17.10
CA GLY A 168 3.10 34.27 15.84
C GLY A 168 1.60 34.10 15.75
N LEU A 169 1.05 33.01 16.28
CA LEU A 169 -0.41 32.80 16.35
C LEU A 169 -1.08 33.81 17.28
N VAL A 170 -0.52 34.03 18.48
CA VAL A 170 -1.02 35.00 19.44
C VAL A 170 -0.94 36.38 18.84
N TYR A 171 0.17 36.77 18.21
CA TYR A 171 0.35 38.08 17.58
C TYR A 171 -0.73 38.38 16.52
N ILE A 172 -1.09 37.37 15.69
CA ILE A 172 -2.17 37.53 14.71
C ILE A 172 -3.54 37.69 15.38
N LYS A 173 -3.82 36.86 16.39
CA LYS A 173 -5.11 36.89 17.11
C LYS A 173 -5.36 38.19 17.86
N GLU A 174 -4.31 38.82 18.37
CA GLU A 174 -4.38 40.10 19.07
C GLU A 174 -4.53 41.31 18.14
N ARG A 175 -4.26 41.14 16.82
CA ARG A 175 -4.23 42.24 15.85
C ARG A 175 -5.07 41.96 14.61
N PRO A 176 -6.37 41.63 14.75
CA PRO A 176 -7.21 41.21 13.61
C PRO A 176 -7.36 42.32 12.55
N GLU A 177 -7.17 43.60 12.94
CA GLU A 177 -7.19 44.72 12.01
C GLU A 177 -5.99 44.75 11.06
N GLN A 178 -4.84 44.17 11.43
CA GLN A 178 -3.66 44.05 10.61
C GLN A 178 -3.70 42.79 9.72
N PHE A 179 -4.53 41.80 10.09
CA PHE A 179 -4.67 40.53 9.42
C PHE A 179 -6.12 40.22 9.05
N PRO A 180 -6.80 41.08 8.28
CA PRO A 180 -8.19 40.87 7.93
C PRO A 180 -8.37 39.54 7.20
N GLY A 181 -9.30 38.70 7.69
CA GLY A 181 -9.62 37.41 7.11
C GLY A 181 -8.57 36.31 7.30
N VAL A 182 -7.59 36.53 8.17
CA VAL A 182 -6.68 35.46 8.59
C VAL A 182 -7.35 34.63 9.70
N ILE A 183 -7.36 33.33 9.51
CA ILE A 183 -7.77 32.32 10.47
C ILE A 183 -6.51 31.76 11.11
N ALA A 184 -6.28 32.11 12.37
CA ALA A 184 -5.16 31.59 13.15
C ALA A 184 -5.69 30.56 14.16
N THR A 185 -5.44 29.28 13.90
CA THR A 185 -6.01 28.17 14.66
C THR A 185 -4.98 27.05 14.88
N GLN A 186 -5.34 26.09 15.71
CA GLN A 186 -4.62 24.82 15.80
C GLN A 186 -5.35 23.78 14.95
N ARG A 187 -4.58 23.04 14.18
CA ARG A 187 -5.07 21.90 13.39
C ARG A 187 -4.44 20.63 13.87
N SER A 188 -5.22 19.56 13.86
CA SER A 188 -4.69 18.21 14.02
C SER A 188 -4.05 17.76 12.70
N VAL A 189 -2.80 17.32 12.76
CA VAL A 189 -2.08 16.70 11.64
C VAL A 189 -1.64 15.31 12.04
N ARG A 190 -1.56 14.41 11.06
CA ARG A 190 -1.01 13.06 11.28
C ARG A 190 0.49 13.13 11.56
N LYS A 191 0.94 12.42 12.59
CA LYS A 191 2.34 12.28 12.98
C LYS A 191 2.73 10.82 12.93
N TYR A 192 3.62 10.49 12.01
CA TYR A 192 4.20 9.14 11.86
C TYR A 192 5.47 9.07 12.71
N LEU A 193 5.45 8.23 13.76
CA LEU A 193 6.48 8.23 14.80
C LEU A 193 7.79 7.57 14.37
N PHE A 194 7.74 6.70 13.36
CA PHE A 194 8.90 5.99 12.80
C PHE A 194 9.40 6.60 11.49
N ALA A 195 9.10 7.89 11.27
CA ALA A 195 9.73 8.66 10.22
C ALA A 195 11.04 9.29 10.73
N SER A 196 12.03 9.46 9.85
CA SER A 196 13.29 10.13 10.19
C SER A 196 13.02 11.61 10.45
N THR A 197 13.52 12.13 11.58
CA THR A 197 13.46 13.56 11.92
C THR A 197 14.66 14.34 11.37
N THR A 198 15.67 13.64 10.84
CA THR A 198 16.87 14.23 10.22
C THR A 198 16.90 13.89 8.74
N PRO A 199 17.58 14.69 7.90
CA PRO A 199 17.78 14.33 6.50
C PRO A 199 18.38 12.93 6.39
N THR A 200 17.68 12.06 5.67
CA THR A 200 18.11 10.68 5.48
C THR A 200 19.36 10.67 4.60
N PRO A 201 20.45 10.00 5.02
CA PRO A 201 21.62 9.86 4.16
C PRO A 201 21.24 9.13 2.84
N PRO A 202 22.02 9.31 1.78
CA PRO A 202 21.78 8.56 0.54
C PRO A 202 21.67 7.05 0.82
N GLY A 203 20.55 6.44 0.38
CA GLY A 203 20.25 5.03 0.63
C GLY A 203 19.69 4.71 2.02
N GLY A 204 19.37 5.69 2.85
CA GLY A 204 18.66 5.48 4.12
C GLY A 204 17.13 5.38 3.94
N ILE A 205 16.45 4.87 4.95
CA ILE A 205 14.98 4.75 4.98
C ILE A 205 14.38 6.01 5.61
N PRO A 206 13.59 6.80 4.84
CA PRO A 206 13.02 8.03 5.36
C PRO A 206 11.84 7.80 6.33
N SER A 207 11.08 6.74 6.10
CA SER A 207 9.95 6.33 6.95
C SER A 207 9.77 4.84 6.86
N TYR A 208 9.54 4.18 8.00
CA TYR A 208 9.23 2.76 8.03
C TYR A 208 7.73 2.51 7.81
N ALA A 209 7.40 1.36 7.22
CA ALA A 209 6.05 0.90 6.90
C ALA A 209 5.24 1.85 5.99
N SER A 210 5.90 2.68 5.17
CA SER A 210 5.24 3.73 4.39
C SER A 210 4.13 3.20 3.48
N GLN A 211 4.40 2.14 2.70
CA GLN A 211 3.41 1.54 1.79
C GLN A 211 2.31 0.77 2.54
N LEU A 212 2.63 0.22 3.72
CA LEU A 212 1.66 -0.51 4.55
C LEU A 212 0.71 0.45 5.28
N LEU A 213 1.26 1.46 5.96
CA LEU A 213 0.46 2.46 6.68
C LEU A 213 -0.33 3.33 5.71
N GLY A 214 0.28 3.68 4.58
CA GLY A 214 -0.29 4.64 3.65
C GLY A 214 -0.25 6.06 4.21
N TYR A 215 -1.08 6.93 3.67
CA TYR A 215 -1.10 8.34 4.03
C TYR A 215 -2.50 8.94 3.94
N VAL A 216 -2.67 10.06 4.60
CA VAL A 216 -3.88 10.88 4.52
C VAL A 216 -3.67 12.05 3.56
N GLY A 217 -4.73 12.51 2.94
CA GLY A 217 -4.68 13.68 2.05
C GLY A 217 -6.01 14.42 1.98
N ALA A 218 -6.00 15.63 1.44
CA ALA A 218 -7.22 16.41 1.26
C ALA A 218 -8.24 15.68 0.38
N VAL A 219 -9.50 15.77 0.74
CA VAL A 219 -10.63 15.26 -0.04
C VAL A 219 -10.68 15.97 -1.39
N ASN A 220 -10.81 15.21 -2.46
CA ASN A 220 -10.94 15.72 -3.82
C ASN A 220 -12.35 15.43 -4.40
N GLY A 221 -12.61 15.93 -5.62
CA GLY A 221 -13.93 15.76 -6.25
C GLY A 221 -14.32 14.30 -6.55
N GLN A 222 -13.36 13.39 -6.67
CA GLN A 222 -13.60 11.96 -6.84
C GLN A 222 -13.98 11.32 -5.51
N ASP A 223 -13.26 11.68 -4.43
CA ASP A 223 -13.59 11.20 -3.08
C ASP A 223 -15.01 11.60 -2.68
N LEU A 224 -15.42 12.87 -2.95
CA LEU A 224 -16.78 13.34 -2.67
C LEU A 224 -17.86 12.56 -3.45
N LYS A 225 -17.54 12.05 -4.63
CA LYS A 225 -18.45 11.19 -5.40
C LYS A 225 -18.54 9.78 -4.84
N LEU A 226 -17.39 9.19 -4.47
CA LEU A 226 -17.30 7.84 -3.93
C LEU A 226 -17.96 7.74 -2.55
N HIS A 227 -17.76 8.77 -1.71
CA HIS A 227 -18.27 8.84 -0.33
C HIS A 227 -19.49 9.75 -0.20
N LYS A 228 -20.32 9.79 -1.26
CA LYS A 228 -21.54 10.64 -1.27
C LYS A 228 -22.51 10.23 -0.16
N GLY A 229 -22.86 11.19 0.69
CA GLY A 229 -23.77 10.95 1.82
C GLY A 229 -23.09 10.61 3.14
N GLU A 230 -21.77 10.40 3.14
CA GLU A 230 -20.98 10.12 4.36
C GLU A 230 -20.52 11.39 5.10
N GLY A 231 -20.98 12.56 4.65
CA GLY A 231 -20.72 13.85 5.33
C GLY A 231 -19.30 14.38 5.14
N TYR A 232 -18.61 14.03 4.05
CA TYR A 232 -17.34 14.66 3.68
C TYR A 232 -17.55 16.02 3.04
N ASN A 233 -16.65 16.94 3.41
CA ASN A 233 -16.55 18.28 2.84
C ASN A 233 -15.19 18.43 2.13
N GLY A 234 -15.06 19.48 1.30
CA GLY A 234 -13.80 19.74 0.58
C GLY A 234 -12.61 20.07 1.48
N ASP A 235 -12.84 20.42 2.75
CA ASP A 235 -11.79 20.75 3.73
C ASP A 235 -11.37 19.55 4.60
N ASP A 236 -12.06 18.41 4.43
CA ASP A 236 -11.75 17.20 5.18
C ASP A 236 -10.48 16.52 4.67
N VAL A 237 -9.92 15.68 5.53
CA VAL A 237 -8.79 14.80 5.23
C VAL A 237 -9.29 13.36 5.25
N ILE A 238 -8.87 12.58 4.25
CA ILE A 238 -9.26 11.17 4.10
C ILE A 238 -8.02 10.31 3.89
N GLY A 239 -8.06 9.05 4.32
CA GLY A 239 -7.05 8.05 3.97
C GLY A 239 -6.99 7.82 2.47
N LYS A 240 -5.81 7.91 1.87
CA LYS A 240 -5.60 7.81 0.42
C LYS A 240 -5.00 6.49 0.00
N ASP A 241 -4.33 5.81 0.91
CA ASP A 241 -3.65 4.55 0.64
C ASP A 241 -3.43 3.78 1.94
N GLY A 242 -3.05 2.50 1.83
CA GLY A 242 -2.66 1.63 2.93
C GLY A 242 -3.73 1.47 4.01
N ILE A 243 -3.27 1.25 5.24
CA ILE A 243 -4.12 1.10 6.44
C ILE A 243 -4.99 2.33 6.69
N GLU A 244 -4.46 3.52 6.43
CA GLU A 244 -5.22 4.78 6.57
C GLU A 244 -6.47 4.80 5.69
N GLN A 245 -6.41 4.21 4.48
CA GLN A 245 -7.56 4.08 3.59
C GLN A 245 -8.47 2.92 3.97
N VAL A 246 -7.91 1.75 4.26
CA VAL A 246 -8.68 0.54 4.58
C VAL A 246 -9.57 0.72 5.81
N PHE A 247 -9.04 1.41 6.83
CA PHE A 247 -9.74 1.64 8.09
C PHE A 247 -10.24 3.08 8.24
N GLU A 248 -10.49 3.77 7.11
CA GLU A 248 -10.98 5.15 7.11
C GLU A 248 -12.24 5.32 7.97
N SER A 249 -13.21 4.41 7.86
CA SER A 249 -14.47 4.48 8.60
C SER A 249 -14.29 4.39 10.12
N GLU A 250 -13.26 3.68 10.58
CA GLU A 250 -12.93 3.57 12.01
C GLU A 250 -12.12 4.77 12.50
N LEU A 251 -11.12 5.16 11.70
CA LEU A 251 -10.13 6.16 12.08
C LEU A 251 -10.66 7.60 12.01
N ARG A 252 -11.61 7.91 11.11
CA ARG A 252 -12.01 9.29 10.79
C ARG A 252 -12.59 10.07 11.97
N GLY A 253 -13.42 9.44 12.82
CA GLY A 253 -14.24 10.14 13.80
C GLY A 253 -15.43 10.90 13.18
N THR A 254 -16.12 11.67 13.98
CA THR A 254 -17.21 12.53 13.52
C THR A 254 -16.89 13.98 13.75
N PRO A 255 -17.19 14.88 12.79
CA PRO A 255 -16.88 16.29 12.94
C PRO A 255 -17.78 16.99 13.94
N HIS A 256 -17.27 18.04 14.58
CA HIS A 256 -18.05 19.03 15.29
C HIS A 256 -18.87 19.81 14.26
N THR A 257 -20.18 19.84 14.43
CA THR A 257 -21.07 20.54 13.50
C THR A 257 -21.92 21.57 14.25
N ARG A 258 -21.73 22.84 13.94
CA ARG A 258 -22.53 23.94 14.45
C ARG A 258 -23.39 24.56 13.35
N LYS A 259 -24.69 24.58 13.55
CA LYS A 259 -25.62 25.28 12.68
C LYS A 259 -25.97 26.62 13.32
N LEU A 260 -25.62 27.70 12.64
CA LEU A 260 -25.77 29.05 13.10
C LEU A 260 -26.78 29.79 12.22
N GLU A 261 -27.70 30.52 12.83
CA GLU A 261 -28.49 31.52 12.12
C GLU A 261 -27.71 32.83 12.08
N VAL A 262 -27.55 33.41 10.89
CA VAL A 262 -26.83 34.65 10.66
C VAL A 262 -27.77 35.71 10.04
N ASP A 263 -27.52 36.97 10.37
CA ASP A 263 -28.22 38.10 9.74
C ASP A 263 -27.65 38.43 8.34
N SER A 264 -28.21 39.39 7.65
CA SER A 264 -27.78 39.83 6.32
C SER A 264 -26.34 40.40 6.28
N ARG A 265 -25.75 40.69 7.45
CA ARG A 265 -24.36 41.14 7.62
C ARG A 265 -23.42 40.00 8.05
N GLY A 266 -23.92 38.75 8.14
CA GLY A 266 -23.17 37.60 8.57
C GLY A 266 -22.91 37.48 10.08
N ARG A 267 -23.60 38.32 10.93
CA ARG A 267 -23.47 38.23 12.38
C ARG A 267 -24.35 37.10 12.92
N ILE A 268 -23.82 36.35 13.87
CA ILE A 268 -24.53 35.23 14.51
C ILE A 268 -25.72 35.79 15.30
N VAL A 269 -26.92 35.35 14.96
CA VAL A 269 -28.16 35.65 15.67
C VAL A 269 -28.40 34.63 16.77
N ARG A 270 -28.28 33.36 16.46
CA ARG A 270 -28.39 32.25 17.44
C ARG A 270 -27.72 31.00 16.94
N VAL A 271 -27.41 30.09 17.86
CA VAL A 271 -27.00 28.70 17.57
C VAL A 271 -28.27 27.85 17.43
N ILE A 272 -28.45 27.21 16.27
CA ILE A 272 -29.60 26.33 15.99
C ILE A 272 -29.31 24.92 16.53
N SER A 273 -28.12 24.43 16.27
CA SER A 273 -27.62 23.14 16.81
C SER A 273 -26.11 23.18 17.00
N ASP A 274 -25.64 22.44 18.00
CA ASP A 274 -24.24 22.28 18.33
C ASP A 274 -24.02 20.77 18.63
N THR A 275 -23.34 20.07 17.73
CA THR A 275 -23.06 18.65 17.84
C THR A 275 -21.55 18.49 18.00
N PRO A 276 -21.05 18.05 19.17
CA PRO A 276 -19.62 17.96 19.43
C PRO A 276 -18.93 16.91 18.54
N ALA A 277 -17.65 17.16 18.25
CA ALA A 277 -16.80 16.19 17.58
C ALA A 277 -16.65 14.91 18.41
N LYS A 278 -16.51 13.78 17.72
CA LYS A 278 -16.05 12.53 18.33
C LYS A 278 -14.75 12.11 17.68
N THR A 279 -13.79 11.74 18.50
CA THR A 279 -12.53 11.13 18.02
C THR A 279 -12.82 9.79 17.36
N GLY A 280 -12.09 9.47 16.29
CA GLY A 280 -12.15 8.16 15.65
C GLY A 280 -11.62 7.07 16.57
N ASN A 281 -11.99 5.85 16.30
CA ASN A 281 -11.50 4.68 17.04
C ASN A 281 -10.02 4.46 16.79
N ASP A 282 -9.31 3.99 17.79
CA ASP A 282 -7.92 3.59 17.66
C ASP A 282 -7.82 2.20 17.02
N LEU A 283 -6.70 1.91 16.38
CA LEU A 283 -6.49 0.65 15.66
C LEU A 283 -5.24 -0.04 16.18
N LYS A 284 -5.37 -1.32 16.58
CA LYS A 284 -4.26 -2.18 16.91
C LYS A 284 -3.93 -3.10 15.75
N LEU A 285 -2.75 -2.95 15.20
CA LEU A 285 -2.26 -3.74 14.07
C LEU A 285 -1.77 -5.12 14.52
N THR A 286 -1.62 -6.02 13.54
CA THR A 286 -0.91 -7.28 13.71
C THR A 286 0.60 -7.14 13.50
N MET A 287 1.04 -6.02 12.92
CA MET A 287 2.43 -5.68 12.67
C MET A 287 3.20 -5.47 13.98
N ASP A 288 4.43 -5.96 14.01
CA ASP A 288 5.45 -5.63 15.01
C ASP A 288 6.41 -4.60 14.42
N VAL A 289 6.47 -3.40 15.01
CA VAL A 289 7.26 -2.29 14.46
C VAL A 289 8.75 -2.58 14.46
N ASN A 290 9.27 -3.37 15.41
CA ASN A 290 10.68 -3.73 15.47
C ASN A 290 11.05 -4.73 14.36
N ILE A 291 10.19 -5.72 14.12
CA ILE A 291 10.38 -6.68 13.02
C ILE A 291 10.22 -5.98 11.67
N GLN A 292 9.26 -5.08 11.53
CA GLN A 292 9.08 -4.26 10.32
C GLN A 292 10.35 -3.46 10.01
N LYS A 293 10.92 -2.81 11.02
CA LYS A 293 12.16 -2.05 10.88
C LYS A 293 13.33 -2.94 10.43
N VAL A 294 13.52 -4.10 11.06
CA VAL A 294 14.57 -5.03 10.64
C VAL A 294 14.33 -5.55 9.23
N ALA A 295 13.07 -5.81 8.83
CA ALA A 295 12.74 -6.26 7.49
C ALA A 295 13.10 -5.22 6.42
N GLU A 296 12.72 -3.96 6.63
CA GLU A 296 13.06 -2.87 5.69
C GLU A 296 14.56 -2.58 5.64
N ASP A 297 15.23 -2.50 6.80
CA ASP A 297 16.68 -2.30 6.87
C ASP A 297 17.44 -3.44 6.16
N SER A 298 16.99 -4.70 6.34
CA SER A 298 17.62 -5.87 5.72
C SER A 298 17.45 -5.87 4.21
N LEU A 299 16.24 -5.56 3.75
CA LEU A 299 15.92 -5.47 2.32
C LEU A 299 16.74 -4.35 1.67
N GLN A 300 16.75 -3.16 2.27
CA GLN A 300 17.52 -2.01 1.78
C GLN A 300 19.02 -2.31 1.70
N GLN A 301 19.60 -2.89 2.77
CA GLN A 301 21.01 -3.25 2.80
C GLN A 301 21.35 -4.28 1.71
N GLY A 302 20.55 -5.33 1.57
CA GLY A 302 20.75 -6.34 0.53
C GLY A 302 20.70 -5.76 -0.88
N ILE A 303 19.69 -4.94 -1.18
CA ILE A 303 19.54 -4.28 -2.48
C ILE A 303 20.76 -3.39 -2.77
N LEU A 304 21.22 -2.59 -1.81
CA LEU A 304 22.38 -1.70 -2.00
C LEU A 304 23.67 -2.49 -2.23
N GLN A 305 23.87 -3.61 -1.53
CA GLN A 305 25.03 -4.49 -1.77
C GLN A 305 25.00 -5.06 -3.18
N VAL A 306 23.87 -5.60 -3.62
CA VAL A 306 23.71 -6.17 -4.98
C VAL A 306 23.98 -5.13 -6.05
N ARG A 307 23.47 -3.90 -5.91
CA ARG A 307 23.76 -2.79 -6.85
C ARG A 307 25.26 -2.45 -6.94
N GLY A 308 26.03 -2.73 -5.90
CA GLY A 308 27.48 -2.57 -5.90
C GLY A 308 28.27 -3.70 -6.57
N MET A 309 27.60 -4.82 -6.92
CA MET A 309 28.23 -6.02 -7.45
C MET A 309 28.13 -6.09 -8.97
N ARG A 310 29.14 -6.66 -9.61
CA ARG A 310 29.16 -6.84 -11.06
C ARG A 310 28.25 -7.99 -11.50
N ASP A 311 27.48 -7.73 -12.53
CA ASP A 311 26.76 -8.76 -13.27
C ASP A 311 27.70 -9.45 -14.27
N ASN A 312 27.99 -10.74 -14.02
CA ASN A 312 28.89 -11.55 -14.81
C ASN A 312 28.22 -12.22 -16.01
N ALA A 313 26.87 -12.15 -16.14
CA ALA A 313 26.13 -12.74 -17.25
C ALA A 313 26.43 -12.02 -18.58
N PHE A 314 26.71 -10.73 -18.54
CA PHE A 314 27.02 -9.90 -19.71
C PHE A 314 28.53 -9.71 -19.86
N LYS A 315 29.25 -10.75 -20.27
CA LYS A 315 30.73 -10.79 -20.37
C LYS A 315 31.36 -9.61 -21.14
N ASN A 316 30.59 -8.94 -22.01
CA ASN A 316 31.05 -7.82 -22.83
C ASN A 316 30.60 -6.44 -22.35
N GLN A 317 29.82 -6.35 -21.24
CA GLN A 317 29.37 -5.10 -20.67
C GLN A 317 29.75 -5.07 -19.18
N LEU A 318 30.53 -4.07 -18.78
CA LEU A 318 30.87 -3.81 -17.38
C LEU A 318 29.64 -3.17 -16.69
N LYS A 319 28.64 -3.98 -16.37
CA LYS A 319 27.38 -3.55 -15.76
C LYS A 319 27.26 -4.15 -14.36
N ASN A 320 26.72 -3.40 -13.42
CA ASN A 320 26.30 -3.93 -12.12
C ASN A 320 24.86 -4.44 -12.18
N PHE A 321 24.46 -5.27 -11.24
CA PHE A 321 23.06 -5.65 -11.06
C PHE A 321 22.19 -4.42 -10.86
N ALA A 322 21.02 -4.40 -11.49
CA ALA A 322 20.09 -3.28 -11.41
C ALA A 322 19.38 -3.24 -10.05
N ALA A 323 18.93 -4.37 -9.55
CA ALA A 323 18.20 -4.56 -8.31
C ALA A 323 17.24 -3.39 -7.99
N PRO A 324 16.26 -3.08 -8.88
CA PRO A 324 15.45 -1.86 -8.79
C PRO A 324 14.59 -1.80 -7.54
N GLY A 325 14.22 -2.95 -6.98
CA GLY A 325 13.40 -3.03 -5.79
C GLY A 325 13.23 -4.45 -5.29
N GLY A 326 12.34 -4.59 -4.31
CA GLY A 326 12.00 -5.88 -3.74
C GLY A 326 10.98 -5.76 -2.60
N SER A 327 10.64 -6.89 -1.99
CA SER A 327 9.78 -6.93 -0.81
C SER A 327 10.22 -8.00 0.19
N ALA A 328 9.81 -7.80 1.46
CA ALA A 328 9.97 -8.79 2.51
C ALA A 328 8.69 -8.86 3.35
N ILE A 329 8.18 -10.08 3.57
CA ILE A 329 6.93 -10.32 4.27
C ILE A 329 7.18 -11.31 5.40
N VAL A 330 6.61 -11.04 6.56
CA VAL A 330 6.50 -11.99 7.67
C VAL A 330 5.02 -12.22 7.97
N LEU A 331 4.57 -13.46 7.82
CA LEU A 331 3.20 -13.87 8.04
C LEU A 331 3.15 -14.92 9.17
N ASP A 332 2.30 -14.75 10.15
CA ASP A 332 2.00 -15.80 11.13
C ASP A 332 1.07 -16.83 10.48
N ALA A 333 1.57 -18.06 10.32
CA ALA A 333 0.83 -19.12 9.62
C ALA A 333 -0.41 -19.60 10.38
N ARG A 334 -0.49 -19.35 11.70
CA ARG A 334 -1.59 -19.81 12.56
C ARG A 334 -2.86 -19.03 12.33
N ASP A 335 -2.75 -17.72 12.10
CA ASP A 335 -3.90 -16.81 12.07
C ASP A 335 -3.90 -15.79 10.93
N GLY A 336 -2.88 -15.85 10.04
CA GLY A 336 -2.76 -14.92 8.92
C GLY A 336 -2.29 -13.50 9.30
N SER A 337 -1.85 -13.29 10.55
CA SER A 337 -1.37 -11.96 10.98
C SER A 337 -0.15 -11.54 10.17
N VAL A 338 -0.22 -10.35 9.56
CA VAL A 338 0.91 -9.70 8.88
C VAL A 338 1.78 -9.06 9.96
N VAL A 339 2.92 -9.71 10.28
CA VAL A 339 3.86 -9.26 11.31
C VAL A 339 4.81 -8.19 10.76
N ALA A 340 5.18 -8.32 9.48
CA ALA A 340 5.90 -7.28 8.74
C ALA A 340 5.59 -7.37 7.25
N MET A 341 5.57 -6.22 6.58
CA MET A 341 5.39 -6.09 5.14
C MET A 341 6.22 -4.92 4.64
N ALA A 342 7.42 -5.21 4.17
CA ALA A 342 8.37 -4.24 3.63
C ALA A 342 8.30 -4.19 2.10
N SER A 343 8.42 -3.00 1.54
CA SER A 343 8.52 -2.74 0.09
C SER A 343 9.62 -1.72 -0.17
N ASN A 344 10.45 -1.96 -1.17
CA ASN A 344 11.56 -1.09 -1.54
C ASN A 344 11.54 -0.80 -3.06
N PRO A 345 11.81 0.44 -3.48
CA PRO A 345 12.12 1.62 -2.68
C PRO A 345 10.94 2.11 -1.85
N THR A 346 11.23 2.78 -0.74
CA THR A 346 10.23 3.40 0.12
C THR A 346 10.17 4.93 -0.10
N PHE A 347 9.24 5.61 0.56
CA PHE A 347 9.05 7.06 0.46
C PHE A 347 8.82 7.69 1.83
N ASP A 348 9.00 9.00 1.91
CA ASP A 348 8.73 9.77 3.12
C ASP A 348 7.23 10.08 3.24
N VAL A 349 6.55 9.33 4.10
CA VAL A 349 5.11 9.49 4.34
C VAL A 349 4.76 10.84 4.97
N THR A 350 5.69 11.46 5.72
CA THR A 350 5.43 12.74 6.40
C THR A 350 5.18 13.88 5.43
N LYS A 351 5.72 13.81 4.22
CA LYS A 351 5.50 14.81 3.18
C LYS A 351 4.05 14.93 2.73
N PHE A 352 3.27 13.86 2.88
CA PHE A 352 1.85 13.87 2.53
C PHE A 352 0.99 14.63 3.53
N THR A 353 1.43 14.78 4.78
CA THR A 353 0.68 15.49 5.83
C THR A 353 0.54 16.99 5.56
N SER A 354 1.48 17.59 4.86
CA SER A 354 1.47 19.02 4.48
C SER A 354 1.16 19.26 3.00
N GLY A 355 0.92 18.18 2.25
CA GLY A 355 0.73 18.22 0.80
C GLY A 355 2.06 18.04 0.04
N VAL A 356 2.09 17.07 -0.88
CA VAL A 356 3.26 16.76 -1.70
C VAL A 356 3.38 17.73 -2.88
N PRO A 357 4.55 18.37 -3.10
CA PRO A 357 4.79 19.16 -4.30
C PRO A 357 4.62 18.30 -5.58
N VAL A 358 4.18 18.95 -6.67
CA VAL A 358 3.91 18.23 -7.93
C VAL A 358 5.10 17.48 -8.47
N ASP A 359 6.26 18.13 -8.41
CA ASP A 359 7.50 17.57 -8.99
C ASP A 359 7.98 16.39 -8.13
N GLU A 360 7.78 16.45 -6.83
CA GLU A 360 8.04 15.33 -5.94
C GLU A 360 7.05 14.17 -6.17
N PHE A 361 5.75 14.46 -6.30
CA PHE A 361 4.76 13.44 -6.63
C PHE A 361 5.06 12.75 -7.97
N LYS A 362 5.52 13.52 -8.98
CA LYS A 362 5.99 12.95 -10.24
C LYS A 362 7.15 11.99 -10.01
N THR A 363 8.15 12.38 -9.22
CA THR A 363 9.28 11.51 -8.87
C THR A 363 8.81 10.21 -8.20
N LEU A 364 7.85 10.29 -7.27
CA LEU A 364 7.30 9.09 -6.59
C LEU A 364 6.55 8.14 -7.52
N THR A 365 6.08 8.62 -8.68
CA THR A 365 5.35 7.83 -9.70
C THR A 365 6.17 7.57 -10.95
N ASP A 366 7.41 8.07 -11.04
CA ASP A 366 8.28 7.91 -12.20
C ASP A 366 8.92 6.53 -12.25
N PRO A 367 8.90 5.82 -13.40
CA PRO A 367 9.64 4.57 -13.60
C PRO A 367 11.13 4.69 -13.28
N ALA A 368 11.75 5.84 -13.56
CA ALA A 368 13.17 6.09 -13.26
C ALA A 368 13.49 6.06 -11.76
N SER A 369 12.49 6.30 -10.90
CA SER A 369 12.59 6.18 -9.43
C SER A 369 12.20 4.80 -8.92
N ASN A 370 11.91 3.85 -9.80
CA ASN A 370 11.43 2.50 -9.48
C ASN A 370 10.13 2.49 -8.65
N PHE A 371 9.22 3.43 -8.92
CA PHE A 371 7.87 3.48 -8.33
C PHE A 371 7.83 3.35 -6.79
N PRO A 372 8.33 4.33 -6.02
CA PRO A 372 8.35 4.23 -4.56
C PRO A 372 6.97 4.06 -3.91
N LEU A 373 5.88 4.52 -4.54
CA LEU A 373 4.52 4.34 -4.03
C LEU A 373 3.99 2.91 -4.21
N LEU A 374 4.60 2.11 -5.08
CA LEU A 374 4.15 0.75 -5.34
C LEU A 374 4.38 -0.16 -4.12
N ASN A 375 3.33 -0.74 -3.57
CA ASN A 375 3.47 -1.80 -2.58
C ASN A 375 3.79 -3.13 -3.29
N ARG A 376 5.09 -3.44 -3.41
CA ARG A 376 5.56 -4.63 -4.11
C ARG A 376 5.08 -5.93 -3.51
N ALA A 377 4.76 -5.94 -2.21
CA ALA A 377 4.25 -7.12 -1.54
C ALA A 377 2.87 -7.57 -2.04
N THR A 378 2.02 -6.62 -2.43
CA THR A 378 0.61 -6.86 -2.82
C THR A 378 0.30 -6.53 -4.28
N GLN A 379 1.07 -5.64 -4.90
CA GLN A 379 0.83 -5.15 -6.26
C GLN A 379 1.88 -5.65 -7.26
N GLY A 380 3.08 -6.00 -6.78
CA GLY A 380 4.14 -6.57 -7.62
C GLY A 380 3.76 -7.96 -8.12
N LEU A 381 3.88 -8.17 -9.43
CA LEU A 381 3.59 -9.44 -10.10
C LEU A 381 4.89 -10.02 -10.66
N TYR A 382 5.28 -11.18 -10.14
CA TYR A 382 6.54 -11.83 -10.49
C TYR A 382 6.32 -13.31 -10.75
N PRO A 383 7.10 -13.92 -11.67
CA PRO A 383 7.25 -15.36 -11.68
C PRO A 383 7.83 -15.81 -10.34
N PRO A 384 7.26 -16.81 -9.67
CA PRO A 384 7.76 -17.30 -8.37
C PRO A 384 9.02 -18.18 -8.50
N GLY A 385 9.35 -18.63 -9.71
CA GLY A 385 10.46 -19.56 -9.95
C GLY A 385 10.34 -20.81 -9.09
N SER A 386 11.45 -21.35 -8.67
CA SER A 386 11.53 -22.60 -7.90
C SER A 386 10.81 -22.58 -6.55
N THR A 387 10.34 -21.43 -6.04
CA THR A 387 9.46 -21.43 -4.86
C THR A 387 8.08 -22.03 -5.14
N PHE A 388 7.67 -22.07 -6.40
CA PHE A 388 6.41 -22.70 -6.83
C PHE A 388 6.48 -24.23 -6.83
N LYS A 389 7.67 -24.83 -6.75
CA LYS A 389 7.87 -26.28 -6.69
C LYS A 389 7.17 -26.93 -5.50
N LEU A 390 6.87 -26.19 -4.42
CA LEU A 390 5.98 -26.61 -3.34
C LEU A 390 4.63 -27.09 -3.91
N ILE A 391 4.00 -26.28 -4.74
CA ILE A 391 2.69 -26.57 -5.33
C ILE A 391 2.75 -27.75 -6.29
N THR A 392 3.78 -27.79 -7.11
CA THR A 392 4.02 -28.92 -8.05
C THR A 392 4.26 -30.23 -7.32
N ALA A 393 5.01 -30.20 -6.21
CA ALA A 393 5.25 -31.38 -5.38
C ALA A 393 3.98 -31.91 -4.73
N ILE A 394 3.13 -31.02 -4.17
CA ILE A 394 1.82 -31.38 -3.64
C ILE A 394 0.98 -32.04 -4.73
N ALA A 395 0.86 -31.39 -5.90
CA ALA A 395 0.10 -31.93 -7.02
C ALA A 395 0.62 -33.33 -7.45
N ALA A 396 1.94 -33.50 -7.57
CA ALA A 396 2.55 -34.74 -8.00
C ALA A 396 2.31 -35.91 -7.02
N LEU A 397 2.36 -35.64 -5.71
CA LEU A 397 2.07 -36.63 -4.67
C LEU A 397 0.58 -36.98 -4.61
N GLU A 398 -0.31 -35.98 -4.71
CA GLU A 398 -1.76 -36.18 -4.63
C GLU A 398 -2.34 -36.90 -5.86
N HIS A 399 -1.76 -36.64 -7.04
CA HIS A 399 -2.21 -37.25 -8.32
C HIS A 399 -1.43 -38.48 -8.73
N GLY A 400 -0.49 -38.96 -7.90
CA GLY A 400 0.22 -40.19 -8.11
C GLY A 400 1.37 -40.13 -9.13
N GLU A 401 1.80 -38.90 -9.52
CA GLU A 401 2.91 -38.73 -10.47
C GLU A 401 4.31 -38.94 -9.82
N ALA A 402 4.38 -38.82 -8.48
CA ALA A 402 5.59 -39.00 -7.69
C ALA A 402 5.31 -39.80 -6.40
N ILE A 403 4.89 -41.06 -6.54
CA ILE A 403 4.62 -41.95 -5.40
C ILE A 403 5.94 -42.57 -4.89
N PRO A 404 6.27 -42.48 -3.58
CA PRO A 404 7.43 -43.11 -3.01
C PRO A 404 7.47 -44.62 -3.30
N GLY A 405 8.65 -45.10 -3.72
CA GLY A 405 8.86 -46.51 -4.05
C GLY A 405 8.47 -46.91 -5.47
N THR A 406 7.92 -46.00 -6.29
CA THR A 406 7.64 -46.24 -7.71
C THR A 406 8.81 -45.82 -8.60
N ALA A 407 8.92 -46.38 -9.81
CA ALA A 407 9.95 -46.01 -10.78
C ALA A 407 9.88 -44.52 -11.21
N GLY A 408 8.76 -43.84 -11.00
CA GLY A 408 8.61 -42.42 -11.29
C GLY A 408 9.03 -41.47 -10.16
N TYR A 409 9.31 -41.98 -8.97
CA TYR A 409 9.75 -41.22 -7.81
C TYR A 409 11.25 -40.91 -7.90
N ASN A 410 12.08 -41.88 -8.30
CA ASN A 410 13.50 -41.69 -8.55
C ASN A 410 13.74 -41.31 -10.00
N PHE A 411 14.57 -40.31 -10.21
CA PHE A 411 14.90 -39.77 -11.53
C PHE A 411 16.40 -39.52 -11.66
N VAL A 412 16.99 -39.80 -12.81
CA VAL A 412 18.40 -39.49 -13.09
C VAL A 412 18.46 -38.10 -13.72
N ASP A 413 18.91 -37.13 -12.95
CA ASP A 413 19.10 -35.75 -13.38
C ASP A 413 20.50 -35.59 -14.01
N ASN A 414 20.54 -35.54 -15.34
CA ASN A 414 21.77 -35.37 -16.13
C ASN A 414 22.01 -33.89 -16.50
N GLY A 415 21.35 -32.94 -15.82
CA GLY A 415 21.50 -31.52 -16.05
C GLY A 415 20.55 -30.95 -17.09
N CYS A 416 20.03 -31.73 -18.02
CA CYS A 416 19.08 -31.31 -19.06
C CYS A 416 18.12 -32.42 -19.45
N VAL A 417 16.91 -32.02 -19.92
CA VAL A 417 15.89 -32.92 -20.51
C VAL A 417 15.29 -32.25 -21.76
N SER A 418 14.81 -33.04 -22.71
CA SER A 418 14.24 -32.53 -23.96
C SER A 418 12.81 -33.03 -24.15
N PHE A 419 11.91 -32.13 -24.54
CA PHE A 419 10.50 -32.42 -24.84
C PHE A 419 10.07 -31.78 -26.17
N GLY A 420 9.01 -32.34 -26.76
CA GLY A 420 8.40 -31.80 -27.97
C GLY A 420 8.97 -32.33 -29.27
N ASN A 421 8.41 -31.87 -30.40
CA ASN A 421 8.87 -32.18 -31.76
C ASN A 421 8.73 -30.90 -32.64
N PRO A 422 9.84 -30.24 -32.98
CA PRO A 422 11.21 -30.58 -32.66
C PRO A 422 11.51 -30.51 -31.16
N PRO A 423 12.50 -31.28 -30.66
CA PRO A 423 12.81 -31.33 -29.24
C PRO A 423 13.40 -30.02 -28.76
N THR A 424 12.78 -29.43 -27.70
CA THR A 424 13.29 -28.27 -26.98
C THR A 424 13.97 -28.74 -25.70
N GLN A 425 15.18 -28.26 -25.44
CA GLN A 425 15.96 -28.61 -24.27
C GLN A 425 15.61 -27.68 -23.08
N PHE A 426 15.40 -28.28 -21.91
CA PHE A 426 15.18 -27.64 -20.61
C PHE A 426 16.27 -28.10 -19.65
N CYS A 427 16.93 -27.19 -18.97
CA CYS A 427 18.10 -27.49 -18.15
C CYS A 427 17.99 -26.91 -16.75
N ASN A 428 18.75 -27.52 -15.82
CA ASN A 428 19.07 -26.91 -14.53
C ASN A 428 19.92 -25.64 -14.72
N ALA A 429 19.96 -24.78 -13.71
CA ALA A 429 20.90 -23.67 -13.64
C ALA A 429 22.34 -24.15 -13.93
N GLY A 430 23.03 -23.47 -14.85
CA GLY A 430 24.36 -23.84 -15.27
C GLY A 430 24.48 -25.25 -15.90
N LYS A 431 23.36 -25.89 -16.22
CA LYS A 431 23.30 -27.30 -16.72
C LYS A 431 23.88 -28.31 -15.75
N THR A 432 23.87 -28.01 -14.46
CA THR A 432 24.46 -28.86 -13.42
C THR A 432 23.67 -30.15 -13.25
N PRO A 433 24.30 -31.35 -13.39
CA PRO A 433 23.65 -32.63 -13.12
C PRO A 433 23.59 -32.86 -11.59
N HIS A 434 22.46 -33.38 -11.09
CA HIS A 434 22.29 -33.79 -9.69
C HIS A 434 22.31 -35.29 -9.46
N GLY A 435 22.45 -36.08 -10.52
CA GLY A 435 22.50 -37.55 -10.44
C GLY A 435 21.13 -38.15 -10.08
N ASN A 436 21.12 -39.18 -9.23
CA ASN A 436 19.87 -39.79 -8.78
C ASN A 436 19.19 -38.91 -7.75
N VAL A 437 18.02 -38.41 -8.08
CA VAL A 437 17.18 -37.58 -7.20
C VAL A 437 15.82 -38.22 -7.00
N ASP A 438 15.37 -38.25 -5.78
CA ASP A 438 13.94 -38.41 -5.41
C ASP A 438 13.29 -37.05 -5.22
N LEU A 439 12.01 -37.02 -4.90
CA LEU A 439 11.28 -35.74 -4.72
C LEU A 439 11.85 -34.87 -3.58
N PRO A 440 12.16 -35.39 -2.38
CA PRO A 440 12.81 -34.59 -1.34
C PRO A 440 14.15 -34.00 -1.79
N HIS A 441 15.03 -34.81 -2.37
CA HIS A 441 16.34 -34.35 -2.84
C HIS A 441 16.21 -33.37 -4.02
N ALA A 442 15.24 -33.57 -4.92
CA ALA A 442 14.94 -32.62 -5.99
C ALA A 442 14.44 -31.25 -5.47
N ILE A 443 13.73 -31.22 -4.33
CA ILE A 443 13.36 -29.96 -3.64
C ILE A 443 14.61 -29.32 -3.01
N GLU A 444 15.45 -30.09 -2.34
CA GLU A 444 16.66 -29.70 -1.64
C GLU A 444 17.64 -28.98 -2.57
N VAL A 445 18.05 -29.64 -3.66
CA VAL A 445 19.00 -29.11 -4.67
C VAL A 445 18.29 -28.22 -5.71
N SER A 446 16.96 -28.12 -5.63
CA SER A 446 16.15 -27.38 -6.60
C SER A 446 16.24 -27.86 -8.05
N SER A 447 16.33 -29.19 -8.30
CA SER A 447 16.43 -29.75 -9.66
C SER A 447 15.26 -29.29 -10.55
N ASP A 448 15.51 -28.44 -11.54
CA ASP A 448 14.51 -28.04 -12.54
C ASP A 448 14.15 -29.20 -13.44
N VAL A 449 15.15 -30.03 -13.82
CA VAL A 449 14.97 -31.19 -14.70
C VAL A 449 13.96 -32.18 -14.11
N TYR A 450 14.01 -32.45 -12.80
CA TYR A 450 13.02 -33.29 -12.13
C TYR A 450 11.60 -32.70 -12.27
N PHE A 451 11.45 -31.40 -11.98
CA PHE A 451 10.16 -30.72 -12.04
C PHE A 451 9.65 -30.49 -13.46
N TYR A 452 10.52 -30.26 -14.44
CA TYR A 452 10.16 -30.28 -15.86
C TYR A 452 9.56 -31.62 -16.28
N ASN A 453 10.18 -32.73 -15.81
CA ASN A 453 9.65 -34.06 -16.09
C ASN A 453 8.26 -34.29 -15.46
N LEU A 454 8.00 -33.76 -14.24
CA LEU A 454 6.67 -33.78 -13.64
C LEU A 454 5.67 -32.96 -14.48
N GLY A 455 6.04 -31.76 -14.91
CA GLY A 455 5.21 -30.93 -15.80
C GLY A 455 4.85 -31.64 -17.09
N PHE A 456 5.82 -32.35 -17.69
CA PHE A 456 5.61 -33.18 -18.88
C PHE A 456 4.68 -34.38 -18.63
N LYS A 457 4.78 -35.05 -17.49
CA LYS A 457 3.81 -36.08 -17.08
C LYS A 457 2.40 -35.57 -17.00
N PHE A 458 2.18 -34.40 -16.33
CA PHE A 458 0.88 -33.75 -16.28
C PHE A 458 0.36 -33.38 -17.66
N TRP A 459 1.23 -32.90 -18.58
CA TRP A 459 0.84 -32.61 -19.96
C TRP A 459 0.41 -33.89 -20.72
N ARG A 460 1.11 -35.01 -20.53
CA ARG A 460 0.74 -36.32 -21.15
C ARG A 460 -0.60 -36.82 -20.65
N THR A 461 -0.91 -36.66 -19.37
CA THR A 461 -2.22 -37.00 -18.78
C THR A 461 -3.33 -36.20 -19.44
N LEU A 462 -3.11 -34.89 -19.67
CA LEU A 462 -4.03 -34.02 -20.38
C LEU A 462 -4.29 -34.52 -21.81
N GLN A 463 -3.24 -34.84 -22.56
CA GLN A 463 -3.35 -35.32 -23.94
C GLN A 463 -4.03 -36.72 -24.03
N GLY A 464 -3.74 -37.61 -23.10
CA GLY A 464 -4.34 -38.94 -23.04
C GLY A 464 -5.84 -38.95 -22.78
N ASN A 465 -6.34 -37.95 -22.10
CA ASN A 465 -7.76 -37.78 -21.76
C ASN A 465 -8.55 -36.92 -22.78
N SER A 466 -7.85 -36.26 -23.69
CA SER A 466 -8.47 -35.36 -24.67
C SER A 466 -8.96 -36.10 -25.92
N LYS A 467 -10.17 -36.66 -25.84
CA LYS A 467 -10.93 -37.07 -27.05
C LYS A 467 -11.82 -35.92 -27.56
N THR A 468 -11.88 -34.79 -26.85
CA THR A 468 -12.66 -33.61 -27.19
C THR A 468 -11.74 -32.39 -27.25
N ASN A 469 -11.83 -31.66 -28.33
CA ASN A 469 -11.11 -30.39 -28.50
C ASN A 469 -12.13 -29.24 -28.51
N PRO A 470 -12.12 -28.30 -27.54
CA PRO A 470 -11.16 -28.13 -26.46
C PRO A 470 -11.38 -29.16 -25.32
N PRO A 471 -10.33 -29.51 -24.57
CA PRO A 471 -10.48 -30.36 -23.40
C PRO A 471 -11.45 -29.71 -22.39
N THR A 472 -12.22 -30.56 -21.71
CA THR A 472 -13.12 -30.17 -20.62
C THR A 472 -12.38 -29.30 -19.59
N PRO A 473 -13.07 -28.38 -18.87
CA PRO A 473 -12.41 -27.52 -17.90
C PRO A 473 -11.44 -28.26 -16.99
N PRO A 474 -10.29 -27.63 -16.67
CA PRO A 474 -9.21 -28.32 -15.96
C PRO A 474 -9.68 -28.79 -14.58
N ASP A 475 -9.65 -30.07 -14.40
CA ASP A 475 -9.72 -30.72 -13.09
C ASP A 475 -8.51 -31.62 -12.90
N ALA A 476 -8.34 -32.12 -11.69
CA ALA A 476 -7.23 -32.99 -11.37
C ALA A 476 -7.11 -34.23 -12.27
N LYS A 477 -8.21 -34.69 -12.88
CA LYS A 477 -8.26 -35.86 -13.76
C LYS A 477 -7.81 -35.55 -15.19
N ASN A 478 -7.76 -34.28 -15.58
CA ASN A 478 -7.49 -33.83 -16.94
C ASN A 478 -6.09 -33.23 -17.14
N GLY A 479 -5.13 -33.48 -16.23
CA GLY A 479 -3.75 -33.06 -16.37
C GLY A 479 -3.42 -31.63 -15.90
N TYR A 480 -4.43 -30.84 -15.45
CA TYR A 480 -4.21 -29.53 -14.84
C TYR A 480 -4.06 -29.58 -13.32
N GLY A 481 -3.55 -30.68 -12.79
CA GLY A 481 -3.38 -30.89 -11.34
C GLY A 481 -2.59 -29.79 -10.66
N ILE A 482 -1.48 -29.32 -11.28
CA ILE A 482 -0.66 -28.23 -10.75
C ILE A 482 -1.48 -26.94 -10.62
N GLN A 483 -2.21 -26.53 -11.65
CA GLN A 483 -3.03 -25.33 -11.66
C GLN A 483 -4.20 -25.42 -10.67
N THR A 484 -4.78 -26.60 -10.53
CA THR A 484 -5.86 -26.86 -9.58
C THR A 484 -5.38 -26.68 -8.14
N VAL A 485 -4.24 -27.31 -7.78
CA VAL A 485 -3.62 -27.16 -6.46
C VAL A 485 -3.20 -25.70 -6.23
N ALA A 486 -2.63 -25.02 -7.23
CA ALA A 486 -2.28 -23.61 -7.11
C ALA A 486 -3.49 -22.74 -6.72
N ARG A 487 -4.63 -22.94 -7.39
CA ARG A 487 -5.87 -22.19 -7.09
C ARG A 487 -6.44 -22.54 -5.72
N GLN A 488 -6.34 -23.80 -5.28
CA GLN A 488 -6.71 -24.21 -3.92
C GLN A 488 -5.87 -23.49 -2.87
N PHE A 489 -4.58 -23.27 -3.11
CA PHE A 489 -3.66 -22.54 -2.26
C PHE A 489 -3.79 -21.00 -2.39
N GLY A 490 -4.79 -20.52 -3.15
CA GLY A 490 -5.17 -19.11 -3.23
C GLY A 490 -4.46 -18.30 -4.31
N PHE A 491 -3.66 -18.92 -5.18
CA PHE A 491 -3.09 -18.23 -6.33
C PHE A 491 -4.13 -17.89 -7.40
N GLY A 492 -3.87 -16.86 -8.21
CA GLY A 492 -4.76 -16.42 -9.27
C GLY A 492 -5.96 -15.59 -8.81
N ARG A 493 -6.01 -15.18 -7.55
CA ARG A 493 -7.04 -14.30 -6.97
C ARG A 493 -6.44 -13.44 -5.86
N SER A 494 -7.09 -12.32 -5.52
CA SER A 494 -6.73 -11.50 -4.36
C SER A 494 -6.65 -12.34 -3.07
N THR A 495 -5.75 -11.98 -2.17
CA THR A 495 -5.63 -12.61 -0.84
C THR A 495 -6.69 -12.12 0.14
N ALA A 496 -7.46 -11.09 -0.24
CA ALA A 496 -8.44 -10.40 0.60
C ALA A 496 -7.81 -9.68 1.81
N VAL A 497 -6.55 -9.26 1.70
CA VAL A 497 -5.89 -8.43 2.73
C VAL A 497 -6.54 -7.06 2.89
N GLY A 498 -7.29 -6.62 1.88
CA GLY A 498 -8.03 -5.37 1.88
C GLY A 498 -7.22 -4.15 1.45
N LEU A 499 -5.91 -4.27 1.24
CA LEU A 499 -5.09 -3.15 0.76
C LEU A 499 -5.48 -2.73 -0.67
N PRO A 500 -5.40 -1.42 -0.99
CA PRO A 500 -5.78 -0.92 -2.30
C PRO A 500 -4.98 -1.56 -3.44
N GLN A 501 -5.64 -1.75 -4.58
CA GLN A 501 -5.01 -2.21 -5.83
C GLN A 501 -4.25 -3.55 -5.69
N GLU A 502 -4.65 -4.40 -4.75
CA GLU A 502 -4.07 -5.74 -4.63
C GLU A 502 -4.21 -6.51 -5.95
N ALA A 503 -3.08 -7.03 -6.45
CA ALA A 503 -3.04 -7.78 -7.70
C ALA A 503 -3.45 -9.24 -7.49
N SER A 504 -4.23 -9.78 -8.44
CA SER A 504 -4.74 -11.17 -8.38
C SER A 504 -3.73 -12.24 -8.79
N GLY A 505 -2.61 -11.86 -9.39
CA GLY A 505 -1.70 -12.84 -10.00
C GLY A 505 -2.31 -13.58 -11.18
N ARG A 506 -1.63 -14.62 -11.65
CA ARG A 506 -2.05 -15.42 -12.79
C ARG A 506 -1.55 -16.84 -12.70
N ILE A 507 -2.43 -17.81 -12.84
CA ILE A 507 -2.12 -19.24 -13.05
C ILE A 507 -2.59 -19.61 -14.45
N PRO A 508 -1.67 -19.73 -15.41
CA PRO A 508 -2.01 -19.93 -16.81
C PRO A 508 -2.51 -21.34 -17.07
N ASP A 509 -3.43 -21.45 -18.03
CA ASP A 509 -3.96 -22.71 -18.56
C ASP A 509 -4.30 -22.54 -20.05
N GLN A 510 -4.88 -23.58 -20.66
CA GLN A 510 -5.31 -23.55 -22.06
C GLN A 510 -6.23 -22.35 -22.37
N ALA A 511 -7.18 -22.06 -21.49
CA ALA A 511 -8.13 -20.97 -21.72
C ALA A 511 -7.43 -19.61 -21.72
N PHE A 512 -6.49 -19.41 -20.80
CA PHE A 512 -5.66 -18.21 -20.78
C PHE A 512 -4.86 -18.08 -22.10
N LYS A 513 -4.19 -19.15 -22.53
CA LYS A 513 -3.36 -19.14 -23.74
C LYS A 513 -4.19 -18.84 -25.00
N GLN A 514 -5.40 -19.39 -25.08
CA GLN A 514 -6.36 -19.08 -26.16
C GLN A 514 -6.78 -17.61 -26.14
N ALA A 515 -7.01 -17.05 -24.94
CA ALA A 515 -7.47 -15.67 -24.80
C ALA A 515 -6.41 -14.66 -25.22
N ILE A 516 -5.15 -14.84 -24.80
CA ILE A 516 -4.07 -13.89 -25.13
C ILE A 516 -3.63 -13.96 -26.60
N ASN A 517 -3.71 -15.15 -27.20
CA ASN A 517 -3.30 -15.40 -28.60
C ASN A 517 -4.52 -15.45 -29.57
N LYS A 518 -5.66 -14.92 -29.19
CA LYS A 518 -6.89 -14.98 -29.98
C LYS A 518 -6.74 -14.45 -31.41
N GLN A 519 -5.91 -13.43 -31.59
CA GLN A 519 -5.68 -12.76 -32.86
C GLN A 519 -4.45 -13.30 -33.61
N ASP A 520 -3.65 -14.18 -33.01
CA ASP A 520 -2.51 -14.76 -33.68
C ASP A 520 -2.99 -15.73 -34.78
N PRO A 521 -2.54 -15.57 -36.03
CA PRO A 521 -2.91 -16.47 -37.12
C PRO A 521 -2.38 -17.89 -36.96
N ASN A 522 -1.30 -18.08 -36.17
CA ASN A 522 -0.73 -19.40 -35.90
C ASN A 522 -1.57 -20.14 -34.84
N PRO A 523 -2.25 -21.25 -35.18
CA PRO A 523 -3.06 -21.99 -34.22
C PRO A 523 -2.25 -22.61 -33.07
N PHE A 524 -0.98 -22.94 -33.30
CA PHE A 524 -0.12 -23.54 -32.28
C PHE A 524 0.19 -22.61 -31.11
N THR A 525 0.12 -21.29 -31.28
CA THR A 525 0.30 -20.33 -30.17
C THR A 525 -0.85 -20.39 -29.17
N ARG A 526 -2.01 -20.95 -29.56
CA ARG A 526 -3.20 -21.12 -28.72
C ARG A 526 -3.28 -22.47 -28.04
N GLU A 527 -2.43 -23.43 -28.44
CA GLU A 527 -2.41 -24.77 -27.84
C GLU A 527 -1.54 -24.82 -26.59
N TRP A 528 -1.95 -25.64 -25.64
CA TRP A 528 -1.16 -25.92 -24.44
C TRP A 528 -0.09 -26.96 -24.76
N LEU A 529 1.15 -26.52 -24.84
CA LEU A 529 2.29 -27.32 -25.26
C LEU A 529 3.03 -27.93 -24.05
N PRO A 530 3.85 -28.99 -24.27
CA PRO A 530 4.65 -29.59 -23.19
C PRO A 530 5.55 -28.57 -22.47
N GLY A 531 6.10 -27.58 -23.19
CA GLY A 531 6.90 -26.50 -22.63
C GLY A 531 6.13 -25.60 -21.68
N ASP A 532 4.84 -25.36 -21.94
CA ASP A 532 3.99 -24.58 -21.04
C ASP A 532 3.82 -25.29 -19.69
N SER A 533 3.57 -26.61 -19.71
CA SER A 533 3.47 -27.42 -18.49
C SER A 533 4.80 -27.52 -17.74
N ALA A 534 5.91 -27.64 -18.46
CA ALA A 534 7.25 -27.64 -17.86
C ALA A 534 7.52 -26.31 -17.14
N ASN A 535 7.25 -25.16 -17.78
CA ASN A 535 7.41 -23.85 -17.20
C ASN A 535 6.52 -23.65 -15.96
N VAL A 536 5.24 -24.03 -16.03
CA VAL A 536 4.33 -23.94 -14.88
C VAL A 536 4.83 -24.77 -13.72
N ALA A 537 5.37 -25.97 -13.96
CA ALA A 537 5.88 -26.85 -12.91
C ALA A 537 7.05 -26.24 -12.11
N THR A 538 7.80 -25.34 -12.70
CA THR A 538 8.91 -24.62 -12.06
C THR A 538 8.55 -23.16 -11.68
N GLY A 539 7.29 -22.73 -11.86
CA GLY A 539 6.85 -21.38 -11.56
C GLY A 539 7.41 -20.32 -12.50
N GLN A 540 7.63 -20.70 -13.76
CA GLN A 540 8.15 -19.85 -14.82
C GLN A 540 7.09 -19.60 -15.91
N GLY A 541 7.49 -18.96 -17.00
CA GLY A 541 6.62 -18.62 -18.10
C GLY A 541 5.55 -17.61 -17.69
N ASP A 542 4.28 -17.94 -17.92
CA ASP A 542 3.15 -17.04 -17.65
C ASP A 542 2.63 -17.08 -16.22
N VAL A 543 3.23 -17.84 -15.31
CA VAL A 543 2.89 -17.84 -13.89
C VAL A 543 3.31 -16.54 -13.26
N LEU A 544 2.35 -15.79 -12.68
CA LEU A 544 2.61 -14.56 -11.96
C LEU A 544 1.92 -14.58 -10.59
N VAL A 545 2.68 -14.26 -9.56
CA VAL A 545 2.17 -14.20 -8.17
C VAL A 545 2.60 -12.91 -7.50
N THR A 546 1.84 -12.48 -6.49
CA THR A 546 2.35 -11.48 -5.56
C THR A 546 3.15 -12.15 -4.44
N PRO A 547 4.14 -11.47 -3.84
CA PRO A 547 4.85 -12.00 -2.67
C PRO A 547 3.91 -12.39 -1.52
N LEU A 548 2.81 -11.65 -1.31
CA LEU A 548 1.82 -11.99 -0.29
C LEU A 548 1.04 -13.27 -0.61
N GLN A 549 0.71 -13.52 -1.89
CA GLN A 549 0.11 -14.80 -2.29
C GLN A 549 1.05 -15.97 -2.00
N LEU A 550 2.34 -15.80 -2.28
CA LEU A 550 3.34 -16.81 -1.98
C LEU A 550 3.46 -17.06 -0.47
N ALA A 551 3.53 -16.00 0.33
CA ALA A 551 3.54 -16.10 1.80
C ALA A 551 2.32 -16.84 2.33
N ARG A 552 1.12 -16.50 1.82
CA ARG A 552 -0.14 -17.15 2.19
C ARG A 552 -0.16 -18.64 1.83
N ALA A 553 0.34 -19.01 0.65
CA ALA A 553 0.39 -20.40 0.22
C ALA A 553 1.34 -21.24 1.11
N TYR A 554 2.51 -20.70 1.45
CA TYR A 554 3.43 -21.37 2.38
C TYR A 554 2.88 -21.41 3.81
N ALA A 555 2.15 -20.38 4.27
CA ALA A 555 1.45 -20.40 5.56
C ALA A 555 0.36 -21.49 5.59
N THR A 556 -0.37 -21.63 4.50
CA THR A 556 -1.38 -22.72 4.34
C THR A 556 -0.73 -24.10 4.40
N PHE A 557 0.44 -24.28 3.78
CA PHE A 557 1.20 -25.52 3.90
C PHE A 557 1.72 -25.74 5.33
N ALA A 558 2.26 -24.70 5.96
CA ALA A 558 2.83 -24.75 7.30
C ALA A 558 1.79 -25.16 8.36
N ASN A 559 0.59 -24.57 8.32
CA ASN A 559 -0.49 -24.83 9.29
C ASN A 559 -1.34 -26.08 9.00
N GLY A 560 -0.90 -26.94 8.04
CA GLY A 560 -1.61 -28.17 7.72
C GLY A 560 -2.88 -27.98 6.87
N GLY A 561 -2.91 -26.97 6.01
CA GLY A 561 -3.91 -26.79 4.95
C GLY A 561 -5.02 -25.80 5.25
N THR A 562 -4.93 -24.97 6.27
CA THR A 562 -5.93 -23.91 6.52
C THR A 562 -5.55 -22.66 5.72
N LEU A 563 -6.33 -22.33 4.69
CA LEU A 563 -6.14 -21.12 3.89
C LEU A 563 -6.78 -19.94 4.61
N THR A 564 -5.95 -19.08 5.20
CA THR A 564 -6.36 -17.92 6.00
C THR A 564 -6.13 -16.63 5.21
N SER A 565 -7.05 -15.67 5.27
CA SER A 565 -6.82 -14.32 4.72
C SER A 565 -5.78 -13.58 5.55
N PRO A 566 -4.80 -12.90 4.93
CA PRO A 566 -3.85 -12.07 5.66
C PRO A 566 -4.58 -10.96 6.42
N ARG A 567 -4.20 -10.72 7.66
CA ARG A 567 -4.85 -9.80 8.58
C ARG A 567 -3.90 -8.67 8.97
N LEU A 568 -4.34 -7.41 8.80
CA LEU A 568 -3.54 -6.21 9.07
C LEU A 568 -3.73 -5.67 10.49
N ALA A 569 -4.92 -5.84 11.05
CA ALA A 569 -5.27 -5.37 12.38
C ALA A 569 -5.99 -6.46 13.16
N SER A 570 -5.85 -6.44 14.48
CA SER A 570 -6.48 -7.39 15.39
C SER A 570 -7.73 -6.82 16.07
N GLU A 571 -7.67 -5.54 16.44
CA GLU A 571 -8.67 -4.91 17.29
C GLU A 571 -8.91 -3.45 16.87
N VAL A 572 -10.16 -3.01 16.99
CA VAL A 572 -10.55 -1.59 17.00
C VAL A 572 -10.78 -1.22 18.46
N LEU A 573 -10.08 -0.19 18.94
CA LEU A 573 -10.07 0.24 20.34
C LEU A 573 -10.82 1.55 20.51
N ALA A 574 -11.35 1.77 21.73
CA ALA A 574 -11.94 3.05 22.09
C ALA A 574 -10.85 4.15 22.10
N PRO A 575 -11.17 5.36 21.62
CA PRO A 575 -10.20 6.43 21.52
C PRO A 575 -9.67 6.84 22.90
N GLY A 576 -8.36 6.94 23.04
CA GLY A 576 -7.67 7.54 24.18
C GLY A 576 -7.42 6.62 25.38
N ASP A 577 -8.10 5.47 25.54
CA ASP A 577 -7.78 4.53 26.60
C ASP A 577 -6.90 3.36 26.14
N HIS A 578 -6.89 3.08 24.83
CA HIS A 578 -6.06 2.09 24.14
C HIS A 578 -6.23 0.63 24.65
N THR A 579 -7.21 0.37 25.51
CA THR A 579 -7.43 -0.93 26.16
C THR A 579 -8.85 -1.48 25.96
N THR A 580 -9.84 -0.59 25.87
CA THR A 580 -11.23 -1.00 25.65
C THR A 580 -11.45 -1.39 24.19
N ILE A 581 -11.75 -2.66 23.96
CA ILE A 581 -12.05 -3.19 22.63
C ILE A 581 -13.48 -2.79 22.24
N VAL A 582 -13.60 -2.02 21.17
CA VAL A 582 -14.87 -1.65 20.51
C VAL A 582 -15.30 -2.79 19.58
N ARG A 583 -14.35 -3.37 18.85
CA ARG A 583 -14.60 -4.45 17.91
C ARG A 583 -13.36 -5.31 17.69
N ASP A 584 -13.51 -6.62 17.85
CA ASP A 584 -12.51 -7.59 17.39
C ASP A 584 -12.55 -7.74 15.88
N LEU A 585 -11.37 -7.91 15.28
CA LEU A 585 -11.20 -8.24 13.88
C LEU A 585 -10.77 -9.71 13.78
N PRO A 586 -11.74 -10.64 13.61
CA PRO A 586 -11.47 -12.07 13.75
C PRO A 586 -10.61 -12.61 12.61
N VAL A 587 -9.98 -13.76 12.85
CA VAL A 587 -9.28 -14.54 11.84
C VAL A 587 -10.28 -15.05 10.81
N GLN A 588 -10.06 -14.72 9.54
CA GLN A 588 -10.88 -15.19 8.44
C GLN A 588 -10.23 -16.40 7.77
N GLN A 589 -10.91 -17.53 7.83
CA GLN A 589 -10.53 -18.76 7.15
C GLN A 589 -11.34 -18.87 5.85
N ASP A 590 -10.65 -18.92 4.70
CA ASP A 590 -11.30 -18.97 3.39
C ASP A 590 -11.61 -20.40 2.95
N ALA A 591 -10.72 -21.35 3.29
CA ALA A 591 -10.86 -22.75 2.96
C ALA A 591 -10.02 -23.66 3.86
N LYS A 592 -10.36 -24.94 3.89
CA LYS A 592 -9.54 -26.02 4.45
C LYS A 592 -9.16 -26.98 3.34
N ILE A 593 -7.86 -27.08 3.06
CA ILE A 593 -7.28 -28.01 2.09
C ILE A 593 -6.99 -29.31 2.83
N ASN A 594 -7.37 -30.43 2.26
CA ASN A 594 -7.04 -31.74 2.81
C ASN A 594 -5.60 -32.13 2.46
N LEU A 595 -4.64 -31.52 3.14
CA LEU A 595 -3.22 -31.82 2.98
C LEU A 595 -2.88 -33.09 3.78
N LYS A 596 -2.57 -34.18 3.07
CA LYS A 596 -2.25 -35.47 3.71
C LYS A 596 -0.95 -35.35 4.51
N PRO A 597 -0.86 -35.96 5.73
CA PRO A 597 0.34 -35.87 6.57
C PRO A 597 1.61 -36.42 5.91
N ASP A 598 1.52 -37.47 5.13
CA ASP A 598 2.64 -38.09 4.39
C ASP A 598 3.13 -37.20 3.25
N VAL A 599 2.22 -36.56 2.53
CA VAL A 599 2.54 -35.55 1.51
C VAL A 599 3.30 -34.38 2.15
N ARG A 600 2.79 -33.88 3.27
CA ARG A 600 3.41 -32.78 4.01
C ARG A 600 4.80 -33.17 4.52
N ALA A 601 4.94 -34.34 5.16
CA ALA A 601 6.21 -34.81 5.70
C ALA A 601 7.30 -34.99 4.61
N THR A 602 6.92 -35.58 3.47
CA THR A 602 7.82 -35.74 2.31
C THR A 602 8.37 -34.41 1.81
N ILE A 603 7.50 -33.40 1.68
CA ILE A 603 7.89 -32.06 1.21
C ILE A 603 8.73 -31.33 2.26
N LEU A 604 8.36 -31.42 3.55
CA LEU A 604 9.14 -30.82 4.64
C LEU A 604 10.57 -31.36 4.69
N SER A 605 10.78 -32.66 4.41
CA SER A 605 12.11 -33.26 4.33
C SER A 605 12.98 -32.54 3.29
N GLY A 606 12.45 -32.32 2.07
CA GLY A 606 13.18 -31.60 1.03
C GLY A 606 13.40 -30.12 1.34
N LEU A 607 12.39 -29.42 1.92
CA LEU A 607 12.53 -28.03 2.36
C LEU A 607 13.56 -27.90 3.50
N SER A 608 13.67 -28.91 4.38
CA SER A 608 14.70 -28.97 5.42
C SER A 608 16.09 -29.15 4.80
N GLY A 609 16.22 -30.04 3.81
CA GLY A 609 17.47 -30.24 3.08
C GLY A 609 17.97 -28.93 2.45
N ALA A 610 17.10 -28.17 1.80
CA ALA A 610 17.48 -26.91 1.14
C ALA A 610 18.18 -25.89 2.06
N VAL A 611 17.89 -25.94 3.37
CA VAL A 611 18.50 -25.07 4.38
C VAL A 611 19.66 -25.73 5.12
N ASN A 612 19.58 -27.05 5.36
CA ASN A 612 20.43 -27.74 6.33
C ASN A 612 21.44 -28.71 5.68
N ALA A 613 21.14 -29.30 4.53
CA ALA A 613 22.04 -30.23 3.86
C ALA A 613 23.27 -29.55 3.24
N SER A 614 24.33 -30.33 2.98
CA SER A 614 25.60 -29.79 2.48
C SER A 614 25.49 -29.20 1.07
N ASP A 615 24.59 -29.71 0.25
CA ASP A 615 24.26 -29.28 -1.12
C ASP A 615 22.96 -28.49 -1.22
N GLY A 616 22.34 -28.18 -0.06
CA GLY A 616 21.14 -27.36 0.03
C GLY A 616 21.35 -25.94 -0.49
N THR A 617 20.44 -25.47 -1.33
CA THR A 617 20.57 -24.19 -2.05
C THR A 617 20.60 -22.94 -1.16
N ALA A 618 20.15 -23.01 0.09
CA ALA A 618 20.21 -21.92 1.08
C ALA A 618 21.25 -22.17 2.18
N LYS A 619 21.95 -23.30 2.19
CA LYS A 619 22.88 -23.72 3.25
C LYS A 619 23.86 -22.62 3.63
N ALA A 620 24.44 -21.95 2.65
CA ALA A 620 25.45 -20.91 2.89
C ALA A 620 24.90 -19.75 3.73
N ALA A 621 23.66 -19.30 3.46
CA ALA A 621 23.02 -18.20 4.18
C ALA A 621 22.64 -18.58 5.63
N PHE A 622 22.35 -19.86 5.88
CA PHE A 622 21.93 -20.36 7.19
C PHE A 622 23.03 -21.10 7.95
N ASN A 623 24.27 -21.02 7.48
CA ASN A 623 25.39 -21.56 8.23
C ASN A 623 25.48 -20.88 9.62
N GLY A 624 25.64 -21.68 10.68
CA GLY A 624 25.68 -21.19 12.06
C GLY A 624 24.30 -20.71 12.58
N TYR A 625 23.19 -21.02 11.95
CA TYR A 625 21.87 -20.79 12.51
C TYR A 625 21.61 -21.71 13.69
N THR A 626 21.23 -21.13 14.83
CA THR A 626 20.98 -21.85 16.10
C THR A 626 19.56 -21.63 16.64
N GLY A 627 18.69 -21.01 15.84
CA GLY A 627 17.31 -20.75 16.21
C GLY A 627 16.40 -21.97 16.12
N PRO A 628 15.09 -21.77 16.26
CA PRO A 628 14.07 -22.83 16.11
C PRO A 628 14.17 -23.56 14.79
N PRO A 629 13.56 -24.77 14.65
CA PRO A 629 13.56 -25.51 13.39
C PRO A 629 13.15 -24.63 12.22
N LEU A 630 13.95 -24.64 11.16
CA LEU A 630 13.75 -23.84 9.96
C LEU A 630 13.81 -24.73 8.73
N VAL A 631 12.84 -24.56 7.86
CA VAL A 631 12.83 -25.13 6.52
C VAL A 631 12.62 -24.02 5.49
N GLY A 632 13.02 -24.23 4.23
CA GLY A 632 12.87 -23.15 3.24
C GLY A 632 13.08 -23.59 1.81
N LYS A 633 12.87 -22.65 0.89
CA LYS A 633 13.07 -22.84 -0.54
C LYS A 633 13.63 -21.58 -1.17
N THR A 634 14.70 -21.71 -1.91
CA THR A 634 15.21 -20.66 -2.80
C THR A 634 14.42 -20.65 -4.11
N GLY A 635 14.37 -19.50 -4.75
CA GLY A 635 13.85 -19.35 -6.10
C GLY A 635 14.72 -18.39 -6.90
N THR A 636 14.81 -18.66 -8.18
CA THR A 636 15.41 -17.79 -9.18
C THR A 636 14.41 -17.75 -10.33
N ALA A 637 13.88 -16.58 -10.61
CA ALA A 637 12.90 -16.42 -11.67
C ALA A 637 13.56 -15.73 -12.85
N GLN A 638 13.70 -16.49 -13.94
CA GLN A 638 14.32 -16.00 -15.16
C GLN A 638 13.52 -14.85 -15.76
N GLN A 639 14.23 -13.83 -16.22
CA GLN A 639 13.66 -12.68 -16.91
C GLN A 639 14.18 -12.63 -18.37
N PRO A 640 13.37 -12.09 -19.30
CA PRO A 640 13.86 -11.87 -20.66
C PRO A 640 15.05 -10.90 -20.67
N PRO A 641 16.13 -11.20 -21.41
CA PRO A 641 17.24 -10.24 -21.57
C PRO A 641 16.73 -8.88 -22.09
N PRO A 642 17.25 -7.73 -21.63
CA PRO A 642 18.49 -7.57 -20.82
C PRO A 642 18.27 -7.51 -19.30
N GLN A 643 17.18 -8.03 -18.78
CA GLN A 643 16.89 -8.06 -17.35
C GLN A 643 17.58 -9.25 -16.70
N GLU A 644 18.08 -9.04 -15.49
CA GLU A 644 18.64 -10.09 -14.63
C GLU A 644 17.51 -10.82 -13.89
N ASP A 645 17.81 -12.02 -13.37
CA ASP A 645 16.85 -12.86 -12.69
C ASP A 645 16.34 -12.25 -11.37
N THR A 646 15.10 -12.56 -11.00
CA THR A 646 14.53 -12.17 -9.71
C THR A 646 14.87 -13.20 -8.64
N ALA A 647 15.55 -12.76 -7.59
CA ALA A 647 15.93 -13.58 -6.46
C ALA A 647 14.78 -13.78 -5.47
N TRP A 648 14.54 -15.05 -5.03
CA TRP A 648 13.51 -15.38 -4.05
C TRP A 648 14.04 -16.28 -2.94
N PHE A 649 13.47 -16.10 -1.75
CA PHE A 649 13.57 -17.06 -0.66
C PHE A 649 12.27 -17.10 0.14
N VAL A 650 11.86 -18.31 0.53
CA VAL A 650 10.77 -18.54 1.48
C VAL A 650 11.28 -19.43 2.60
N GLY A 651 11.14 -18.98 3.84
CA GLY A 651 11.44 -19.75 5.05
C GLY A 651 10.18 -20.00 5.89
N ILE A 652 10.10 -21.15 6.54
CA ILE A 652 9.08 -21.49 7.54
C ILE A 652 9.79 -21.81 8.85
N ILE A 653 9.49 -21.04 9.89
CA ILE A 653 9.99 -21.25 11.25
C ILE A 653 9.00 -22.13 11.99
N ASN A 654 9.48 -23.12 12.75
CA ASN A 654 8.66 -24.09 13.52
C ASN A 654 7.61 -24.81 12.67
N PRO A 655 7.98 -25.45 11.54
CA PRO A 655 7.01 -26.01 10.60
C PRO A 655 6.09 -27.07 11.22
N ASP A 656 6.56 -27.79 12.24
CA ASP A 656 5.82 -28.87 12.90
C ASP A 656 5.29 -28.51 14.30
N SER A 657 5.33 -27.21 14.67
CA SER A 657 4.86 -26.80 15.99
C SER A 657 3.35 -27.01 16.10
N THR A 658 2.95 -27.82 17.06
CA THR A 658 1.56 -27.98 17.50
C THR A 658 1.27 -27.15 18.75
N ASP A 659 2.30 -26.53 19.35
CA ASP A 659 2.17 -25.65 20.51
C ASP A 659 1.62 -24.28 20.07
N PRO A 660 0.40 -23.91 20.49
CA PRO A 660 -0.18 -22.62 20.13
C PRO A 660 0.61 -21.41 20.69
N LYS A 661 1.51 -21.64 21.65
CA LYS A 661 2.38 -20.59 22.19
C LYS A 661 3.64 -20.37 21.37
N GLN A 662 4.03 -21.34 20.54
CA GLN A 662 5.19 -21.18 19.67
C GLN A 662 4.77 -20.57 18.33
N PRO A 663 5.30 -19.40 17.95
CA PRO A 663 4.95 -18.78 16.70
C PRO A 663 5.43 -19.63 15.51
N GLN A 664 4.59 -19.72 14.49
CA GLN A 664 4.89 -20.36 13.21
C GLN A 664 4.91 -19.30 12.14
N TYR A 665 6.10 -18.81 11.78
CA TYR A 665 6.23 -17.71 10.83
C TYR A 665 6.66 -18.19 9.45
N VAL A 666 6.09 -17.56 8.43
CA VAL A 666 6.56 -17.64 7.05
C VAL A 666 7.22 -16.32 6.69
N VAL A 667 8.47 -16.40 6.23
CA VAL A 667 9.26 -15.25 5.79
C VAL A 667 9.48 -15.37 4.28
N VAL A 668 9.01 -14.40 3.51
CA VAL A 668 9.18 -14.34 2.06
C VAL A 668 10.01 -13.10 1.72
N VAL A 669 11.05 -13.28 0.94
CA VAL A 669 11.87 -12.18 0.41
C VAL A 669 11.99 -12.34 -1.10
N ASN A 670 11.78 -11.24 -1.83
CA ASN A 670 12.15 -11.15 -3.24
C ASN A 670 12.95 -9.88 -3.51
N VAL A 671 13.91 -9.99 -4.45
CA VAL A 671 14.66 -8.85 -4.97
C VAL A 671 14.67 -8.94 -6.49
N GLU A 672 14.19 -7.88 -7.14
CA GLU A 672 14.10 -7.77 -8.59
C GLU A 672 15.49 -7.66 -9.20
N GLN A 673 15.75 -8.35 -10.32
CA GLN A 673 16.98 -8.25 -11.12
C GLN A 673 18.26 -8.35 -10.26
N ALA A 674 18.34 -9.40 -9.45
CA ALA A 674 19.37 -9.59 -8.44
C ALA A 674 20.06 -10.96 -8.48
N GLY A 675 19.75 -11.81 -9.46
CA GLY A 675 20.33 -13.15 -9.63
C GLY A 675 19.76 -14.19 -8.67
N PHE A 676 20.59 -15.06 -8.12
CA PHE A 676 20.16 -16.24 -7.35
C PHE A 676 19.59 -15.93 -5.97
N GLY A 677 18.46 -16.58 -5.65
CA GLY A 677 17.80 -16.46 -4.36
C GLY A 677 18.65 -16.89 -3.17
N GLY A 678 19.45 -17.94 -3.31
CA GLY A 678 20.33 -18.43 -2.25
C GLY A 678 21.44 -17.44 -1.84
N THR A 679 21.93 -16.64 -2.77
CA THR A 679 23.01 -15.66 -2.54
C THR A 679 22.50 -14.27 -2.15
N VAL A 680 21.25 -13.92 -2.49
CA VAL A 680 20.68 -12.58 -2.27
C VAL A 680 19.50 -12.60 -1.29
N ALA A 681 18.41 -13.30 -1.65
CA ALA A 681 17.19 -13.24 -0.84
C ALA A 681 17.31 -14.02 0.48
N ALA A 682 18.03 -15.16 0.49
CA ALA A 682 18.22 -15.96 1.69
C ALA A 682 19.02 -15.25 2.80
N PRO A 683 20.13 -14.52 2.54
CA PRO A 683 20.80 -13.71 3.57
C PRO A 683 19.94 -12.58 4.15
N ILE A 684 19.10 -11.93 3.32
CA ILE A 684 18.14 -10.92 3.78
C ILE A 684 17.11 -11.57 4.72
N ALA A 685 16.54 -12.71 4.30
CA ALA A 685 15.59 -13.47 5.11
C ALA A 685 16.22 -13.97 6.42
N ARG A 686 17.49 -14.40 6.41
CA ARG A 686 18.21 -14.84 7.60
C ARG A 686 18.20 -13.75 8.69
N ARG A 687 18.50 -12.52 8.33
CA ARG A 687 18.52 -11.41 9.29
C ARG A 687 17.14 -11.13 9.89
N ILE A 688 16.07 -11.25 9.09
CA ILE A 688 14.67 -11.12 9.56
C ILE A 688 14.33 -12.27 10.51
N ILE A 689 14.75 -13.50 10.17
CA ILE A 689 14.53 -14.70 10.99
C ILE A 689 15.27 -14.60 12.32
N ASP A 690 16.51 -14.08 12.33
CA ASP A 690 17.25 -13.84 13.57
C ASP A 690 16.53 -12.82 14.48
N ALA A 691 15.89 -11.78 13.90
CA ALA A 691 15.08 -10.83 14.65
C ALA A 691 13.81 -11.45 15.24
N LEU A 692 13.13 -12.32 14.49
CA LEU A 692 11.97 -13.09 14.97
C LEU A 692 12.34 -14.01 16.16
N ASN A 693 13.61 -14.43 16.25
CA ASN A 693 14.14 -15.22 17.35
C ASN A 693 14.68 -14.36 18.52
N GLY A 694 14.35 -13.07 18.54
CA GLY A 694 14.67 -12.15 19.64
C GLY A 694 15.95 -11.32 19.45
N ASN A 695 16.72 -11.52 18.38
CA ASN A 695 17.89 -10.69 18.08
C ASN A 695 17.48 -9.48 17.22
N LEU A 696 16.98 -8.42 17.85
CA LEU A 696 16.55 -7.20 17.16
C LEU A 696 17.70 -6.38 16.54
N ASN A 697 18.96 -6.71 16.84
CA ASN A 697 20.15 -6.12 16.22
C ASN A 697 21.01 -7.19 15.55
N PRO A 698 20.47 -7.90 14.55
CA PRO A 698 21.21 -8.97 13.88
C PRO A 698 22.40 -8.39 13.11
N ALA A 699 23.40 -9.24 12.84
CA ALA A 699 24.55 -8.87 12.03
C ALA A 699 24.10 -8.27 10.68
N PRO A 700 24.88 -7.34 10.09
CA PRO A 700 24.56 -6.79 8.77
C PRO A 700 24.33 -7.89 7.73
N VAL A 701 23.44 -7.62 6.76
CA VAL A 701 23.27 -8.52 5.61
C VAL A 701 24.61 -8.70 4.90
N HIS A 702 24.94 -9.94 4.59
CA HIS A 702 26.09 -10.25 3.74
C HIS A 702 25.62 -11.03 2.52
N VAL A 703 25.51 -10.33 1.40
CA VAL A 703 25.15 -10.90 0.11
C VAL A 703 26.42 -11.43 -0.55
N ALA A 704 26.44 -12.70 -0.95
CA ALA A 704 27.50 -13.25 -1.79
C ALA A 704 27.40 -12.74 -3.23
N GLN A 705 28.48 -12.87 -4.02
CA GLN A 705 28.44 -12.48 -5.43
C GLN A 705 27.27 -13.17 -6.13
N PRO A 706 26.27 -12.43 -6.65
CA PRO A 706 25.14 -13.04 -7.35
C PRO A 706 25.60 -13.72 -8.63
N GLN A 707 24.86 -14.74 -9.03
CA GLN A 707 25.03 -15.44 -10.30
C GLN A 707 23.68 -15.41 -11.01
N ASN A 708 23.68 -15.46 -12.33
CA ASN A 708 22.48 -15.65 -13.15
C ASN A 708 22.51 -17.05 -13.78
N ASP A 709 21.34 -17.56 -14.14
CA ASP A 709 21.18 -18.84 -14.83
C ASP A 709 21.79 -18.86 -16.22
#